data_70e67c14c1503d2efffa97fddce9fb95
#
_entry.id   70e67c14c1503d2efffa97fddce9fb95
#
_cell.length_a   1.000
_cell.length_b   1.000
_cell.length_c   1.000
_cell.angle_alpha   90.00
_cell.angle_beta   90.00
_cell.angle_gamma   90.00
#
_symmetry.space_group_name_H-M   'P 1'
#
loop_
_entity.id
_entity.type
_entity.pdbx_description
1 polymer ?
#
loop_
_entity_poly.entity_id
_entity_poly.type
_entity_poly.pdbx_seq_one_letter_code
_entity_poly.pdbx_strand_id
1 'polypeptide(L)'
;MKHKLLLSLFATLSLTAHADEGMWMLTDLKQQNAAVMQDLGLDISIDQVYCPDNINLKDAVVHFGGGCTGEVISSEGLVLTNHHCGYGYIQQHSSVEHDYLTDGFWAMTREQELPCKGLNVTFIDRILDVTEYVQKQLKKSKDPDGTNYLSPSFLAKVAEKFAKKERIRTNEFTTLELKPFYGANKYYLFVKTSYKDVRMVGAPPSSIGKFGADTDNWMWPRHCGDFSIFRIYASKDGKPANYSAENVPLKVKKHIAINLKGVKEGDFTFVMGFPGRNWRYMISDEVEERMQTTNFMRDTIRGVRLRVLGEEMAKDARTRIQYAAKYASSANYWKNAIGMNEGLVRLKVLDRKKREQEQLLAFGDSIGNDNYRKAYESIKQIVAQRHDAVYHQQAIYEALMLGTEFFKVPDTDALRMALEGQKQKDIDEAVAALKEAGKKFFNKDYNPEVDRKVSKQLIALYARLIPADQRIDIFQTIEKDFQGNTDAFVDACFNQSIFRSPEALDEFLKQPDAQQLENDLMVRYAASVRNGYQATSDAMQEETNAYNAAHKTWVEGVLQMKKANGQPIYPDANSTLRLTYGKIGSYEPADGKEYLYYTTLKGVMEKEDPNNPEFVVPAKLKELYEKKDFGPYAMPDGRMPVCFATATDNTGGNSGSPVFNAKGELIGTGFDRNYEGLTGDIAYNPQLQRAACVDIRYTLFIIDKFAGASHLLKEMTIIR
;
A
#
# COMPACT_ATOMS: atom_id res chain seq x y z
N MET A 1 -60.49 39.56 10.75
CA MET A 1 -59.46 39.04 11.70
C MET A 1 -58.92 37.76 11.18
N LYS A 2 -57.70 37.77 10.60
CA LYS A 2 -57.08 36.60 9.95
C LYS A 2 -55.98 36.12 10.90
N HIS A 3 -56.13 34.96 11.52
CA HIS A 3 -55.11 34.30 12.30
C HIS A 3 -54.07 33.68 11.34
N LYS A 4 -52.85 34.18 11.36
CA LYS A 4 -51.68 33.53 10.75
C LYS A 4 -51.17 32.51 11.77
N LEU A 5 -51.33 31.22 11.46
CA LEU A 5 -50.64 30.15 12.17
C LEU A 5 -49.20 30.10 11.61
N LEU A 6 -48.22 30.47 12.44
CA LEU A 6 -46.80 30.16 12.18
C LEU A 6 -46.55 28.72 12.56
N LEU A 7 -46.42 27.84 11.60
CA LEU A 7 -45.80 26.53 11.82
C LEU A 7 -44.26 26.71 11.84
N SER A 8 -43.70 26.73 13.02
CA SER A 8 -42.26 26.57 13.24
C SER A 8 -41.91 25.09 13.05
N LEU A 9 -41.38 24.76 11.90
CA LEU A 9 -40.78 23.45 11.65
C LEU A 9 -39.44 23.41 12.40
N PHE A 10 -39.43 22.82 13.59
CA PHE A 10 -38.19 22.38 14.23
C PHE A 10 -37.66 21.18 13.43
N ALA A 11 -36.77 21.46 12.49
CA ALA A 11 -35.91 20.43 11.97
C ALA A 11 -34.96 19.99 13.09
N THR A 12 -35.29 18.92 13.79
CA THR A 12 -34.32 18.18 14.58
C THR A 12 -33.28 17.63 13.63
N LEU A 13 -32.19 18.38 13.41
CA LEU A 13 -30.94 17.77 12.91
C LEU A 13 -30.53 16.74 13.95
N SER A 14 -30.85 15.50 13.71
CA SER A 14 -30.14 14.38 14.31
C SER A 14 -28.70 14.52 13.83
N LEU A 15 -27.84 15.07 14.69
CA LEU A 15 -26.41 14.99 14.60
C LEU A 15 -26.02 13.51 14.78
N THR A 16 -26.27 12.70 13.76
CA THR A 16 -25.56 11.44 13.64
C THR A 16 -24.10 11.83 13.46
N ALA A 17 -23.28 11.50 14.43
CA ALA A 17 -21.84 11.72 14.37
C ALA A 17 -21.28 10.88 13.22
N HIS A 18 -21.26 11.43 12.03
CA HIS A 18 -20.70 10.81 10.85
C HIS A 18 -19.20 11.03 10.88
N ALA A 19 -18.44 9.96 10.68
CA ALA A 19 -17.04 10.06 10.32
C ALA A 19 -16.94 10.92 9.05
N ASP A 20 -16.08 11.92 9.07
CA ASP A 20 -15.88 12.75 7.89
C ASP A 20 -15.09 11.97 6.83
N GLU A 21 -15.66 11.89 5.65
CA GLU A 21 -14.98 11.39 4.47
C GLU A 21 -13.77 12.27 4.14
N GLY A 22 -12.59 11.69 3.97
CA GLY A 22 -11.41 12.40 3.49
C GLY A 22 -10.10 11.97 4.13
N MET A 23 -9.06 12.01 3.30
CA MET A 23 -7.65 11.85 3.70
C MET A 23 -6.98 13.22 3.61
N TRP A 24 -7.09 13.98 4.71
CA TRP A 24 -6.85 15.41 4.77
C TRP A 24 -5.37 15.77 4.68
N MET A 25 -5.07 16.87 3.98
CA MET A 25 -3.75 17.48 4.00
C MET A 25 -3.50 18.14 5.35
N LEU A 26 -2.34 17.87 5.95
CA LEU A 26 -1.99 18.46 7.24
C LEU A 26 -1.94 19.99 7.19
N THR A 27 -1.53 20.56 6.07
CA THR A 27 -1.47 22.02 5.84
C THR A 27 -2.83 22.70 5.87
N ASP A 28 -3.90 21.95 5.60
CA ASP A 28 -5.25 22.50 5.45
C ASP A 28 -6.11 22.31 6.72
N LEU A 29 -5.63 21.48 7.69
CA LEU A 29 -6.39 21.10 8.91
C LEU A 29 -6.91 22.31 9.70
N LYS A 30 -6.08 23.31 9.88
CA LYS A 30 -6.45 24.51 10.68
C LYS A 30 -7.63 25.26 10.07
N GLN A 31 -7.75 25.26 8.76
CA GLN A 31 -8.79 26.00 8.03
C GLN A 31 -10.04 25.15 7.78
N GLN A 32 -9.88 23.86 7.52
CA GLN A 32 -10.98 23.01 7.07
C GLN A 32 -11.56 22.11 8.17
N ASN A 33 -10.75 21.63 9.12
CA ASN A 33 -11.13 20.52 10.00
C ASN A 33 -11.08 20.86 11.50
N ALA A 34 -10.37 21.91 11.91
CA ALA A 34 -10.11 22.19 13.33
C ALA A 34 -11.38 22.25 14.17
N ALA A 35 -12.39 23.00 13.72
CA ALA A 35 -13.65 23.13 14.44
C ALA A 35 -14.40 21.78 14.54
N VAL A 36 -14.50 21.06 13.43
CA VAL A 36 -15.18 19.76 13.41
C VAL A 36 -14.46 18.73 14.29
N MET A 37 -13.13 18.68 14.25
CA MET A 37 -12.36 17.78 15.11
C MET A 37 -12.54 18.10 16.59
N GLN A 38 -12.59 19.38 16.96
CA GLN A 38 -12.88 19.82 18.34
C GLN A 38 -14.30 19.46 18.77
N ASP A 39 -15.30 19.69 17.92
CA ASP A 39 -16.69 19.33 18.19
C ASP A 39 -16.88 17.80 18.35
N LEU A 40 -16.09 17.01 17.62
CA LEU A 40 -16.06 15.55 17.74
C LEU A 40 -15.33 15.05 18.98
N GLY A 41 -14.51 15.91 19.63
CA GLY A 41 -13.86 15.61 20.90
C GLY A 41 -12.33 15.72 20.94
N LEU A 42 -11.65 16.30 19.93
CA LEU A 42 -10.21 16.55 19.99
C LEU A 42 -9.87 17.47 21.17
N ASP A 43 -9.00 17.01 22.09
CA ASP A 43 -8.63 17.67 23.36
C ASP A 43 -7.24 18.33 23.32
N ILE A 44 -6.64 18.41 22.15
CA ILE A 44 -5.38 19.13 21.91
C ILE A 44 -5.54 20.14 20.79
N SER A 45 -4.64 21.14 20.75
CA SER A 45 -4.67 22.12 19.67
C SER A 45 -4.23 21.49 18.32
N ILE A 46 -4.75 22.03 17.22
CA ILE A 46 -4.30 21.61 15.89
C ILE A 46 -2.78 21.82 15.71
N ASP A 47 -2.21 22.84 16.34
CA ASP A 47 -0.76 23.08 16.26
C ASP A 47 0.07 21.98 16.95
N GLN A 48 -0.49 21.26 17.93
CA GLN A 48 0.14 20.05 18.50
C GLN A 48 0.02 18.83 17.55
N VAL A 49 -1.02 18.79 16.74
CA VAL A 49 -1.18 17.77 15.71
C VAL A 49 -0.24 18.04 14.54
N TYR A 50 -0.30 19.27 14.00
CA TYR A 50 0.57 19.74 12.93
C TYR A 50 0.83 21.23 12.99
N CYS A 51 2.10 21.61 13.03
CA CYS A 51 2.58 22.97 12.90
C CYS A 51 3.87 22.97 12.05
N PRO A 52 3.98 23.78 10.99
CA PRO A 52 5.17 23.81 10.11
C PRO A 52 6.46 24.15 10.84
N ASP A 53 6.39 25.00 11.90
CA ASP A 53 7.54 25.63 12.51
C ASP A 53 7.97 24.98 13.84
N ASN A 54 7.16 24.08 14.41
CA ASN A 54 7.42 23.44 15.69
C ASN A 54 7.38 21.92 15.61
N ILE A 55 8.04 21.25 16.55
CA ILE A 55 7.94 19.79 16.73
C ILE A 55 6.50 19.44 17.16
N ASN A 56 5.90 18.49 16.47
CA ASN A 56 4.51 18.07 16.67
C ASN A 56 4.34 16.56 16.41
N LEU A 57 3.12 16.04 16.41
CA LEU A 57 2.87 14.59 16.23
C LEU A 57 3.37 14.05 14.90
N LYS A 58 3.34 14.85 13.82
CA LYS A 58 3.89 14.48 12.51
C LYS A 58 5.34 13.97 12.59
N ASP A 59 6.15 14.53 13.48
CA ASP A 59 7.57 14.21 13.58
C ASP A 59 7.84 12.82 14.20
N ALA A 60 6.80 12.13 14.65
CA ALA A 60 6.86 10.75 15.13
C ALA A 60 6.18 9.76 14.17
N VAL A 61 5.69 10.21 13.01
CA VAL A 61 5.05 9.35 11.98
C VAL A 61 5.97 9.25 10.78
N VAL A 62 6.24 8.02 10.35
CA VAL A 62 7.24 7.74 9.31
C VAL A 62 6.67 6.91 8.17
N HIS A 63 7.17 7.14 6.97
CA HIS A 63 6.93 6.27 5.83
C HIS A 63 7.87 5.06 5.94
N PHE A 64 7.32 3.88 6.09
CA PHE A 64 8.04 2.64 6.32
C PHE A 64 8.16 1.84 5.02
N GLY A 65 9.39 1.60 4.58
CA GLY A 65 9.69 0.79 3.39
C GLY A 65 9.05 1.27 2.08
N GLY A 66 8.53 2.51 2.05
CA GLY A 66 7.90 3.11 0.87
C GLY A 66 6.48 2.62 0.56
N GLY A 67 5.90 1.73 1.36
CA GLY A 67 4.56 1.18 1.14
C GLY A 67 3.64 1.14 2.36
N CYS A 68 4.20 1.32 3.55
CA CYS A 68 3.50 1.33 4.84
C CYS A 68 3.79 2.59 5.64
N THR A 69 3.12 2.72 6.76
CA THR A 69 3.37 3.73 7.79
C THR A 69 4.02 3.07 9.01
N GLY A 70 4.72 3.83 9.82
CA GLY A 70 5.19 3.43 11.13
C GLY A 70 5.13 4.59 12.10
N GLU A 71 5.15 4.28 13.38
CA GLU A 71 5.20 5.25 14.48
C GLU A 71 6.41 5.06 15.37
N VAL A 72 7.05 6.17 15.70
CA VAL A 72 8.17 6.19 16.65
C VAL A 72 7.62 6.19 18.07
N ILE A 73 7.91 5.11 18.82
CA ILE A 73 7.35 4.84 20.15
C ILE A 73 8.37 4.96 21.29
N SER A 74 9.64 5.25 20.99
CA SER A 74 10.66 5.46 22.02
C SER A 74 11.60 6.61 21.66
N SER A 75 12.27 7.15 22.67
CA SER A 75 13.32 8.18 22.48
C SER A 75 14.57 7.64 21.76
N GLU A 76 14.69 6.33 21.62
CA GLU A 76 15.84 5.62 21.03
C GLU A 76 15.47 4.94 19.69
N GLY A 77 14.50 5.52 18.97
CA GLY A 77 14.23 5.18 17.59
C GLY A 77 13.50 3.85 17.38
N LEU A 78 12.80 3.29 18.40
CA LEU A 78 11.88 2.17 18.15
C LEU A 78 10.72 2.63 17.26
N VAL A 79 10.47 1.87 16.21
CA VAL A 79 9.36 2.06 15.28
C VAL A 79 8.43 0.86 15.40
N LEU A 80 7.18 1.12 15.70
CA LEU A 80 6.08 0.16 15.62
C LEU A 80 5.45 0.27 14.24
N THR A 81 5.15 -0.87 13.62
CA THR A 81 4.40 -0.98 12.37
C THR A 81 3.69 -2.33 12.34
N ASN A 82 3.00 -2.66 11.26
CA ASN A 82 2.33 -3.95 11.17
C ASN A 82 3.28 -5.13 10.93
N HIS A 83 2.84 -6.32 11.31
CA HIS A 83 3.51 -7.57 11.00
C HIS A 83 3.59 -7.79 9.49
N HIS A 84 2.50 -7.55 8.77
CA HIS A 84 2.48 -7.69 7.32
C HIS A 84 3.38 -6.66 6.61
N CYS A 85 3.60 -5.46 7.17
CA CYS A 85 4.58 -4.49 6.66
C CYS A 85 6.04 -4.97 6.84
N GLY A 86 6.30 -5.66 7.96
CA GLY A 86 7.58 -6.29 8.25
C GLY A 86 7.79 -7.65 7.59
N TYR A 87 6.74 -8.25 7.02
CA TYR A 87 6.72 -9.67 6.63
C TYR A 87 7.84 -10.08 5.70
N GLY A 88 8.16 -9.27 4.69
CA GLY A 88 9.27 -9.52 3.79
C GLY A 88 10.65 -9.48 4.47
N TYR A 89 10.80 -8.67 5.51
CA TYR A 89 12.05 -8.59 6.30
C TYR A 89 12.15 -9.74 7.30
N ILE A 90 11.04 -10.19 7.89
CA ILE A 90 10.99 -11.41 8.70
C ILE A 90 11.38 -12.61 7.82
N GLN A 91 10.80 -12.71 6.61
CA GLN A 91 11.17 -13.76 5.63
C GLN A 91 12.64 -13.66 5.20
N GLN A 92 13.19 -12.45 5.02
CA GLN A 92 14.61 -12.25 4.66
C GLN A 92 15.56 -12.93 5.65
N HIS A 93 15.21 -12.92 6.93
CA HIS A 93 15.99 -13.53 8.00
C HIS A 93 15.57 -14.97 8.32
N SER A 94 14.50 -15.48 7.73
CA SER A 94 14.01 -16.84 7.97
C SER A 94 14.74 -17.86 7.09
N SER A 95 14.97 -19.04 7.69
CA SER A 95 15.43 -20.27 7.03
C SER A 95 14.66 -21.45 7.60
N VAL A 96 14.94 -22.67 7.14
CA VAL A 96 14.35 -23.89 7.74
C VAL A 96 14.83 -24.10 9.18
N GLU A 97 16.09 -23.73 9.48
CA GLU A 97 16.69 -23.84 10.81
C GLU A 97 16.25 -22.70 11.76
N HIS A 98 15.86 -21.58 11.23
CA HIS A 98 15.42 -20.37 11.94
C HIS A 98 14.17 -19.80 11.28
N ASP A 99 13.03 -20.44 11.49
CA ASP A 99 11.76 -20.02 10.87
C ASP A 99 11.08 -18.90 11.69
N TYR A 100 11.62 -17.68 11.58
CA TYR A 100 11.06 -16.52 12.28
C TYR A 100 9.63 -16.15 11.85
N LEU A 101 9.15 -16.64 10.69
CA LEU A 101 7.76 -16.53 10.32
C LEU A 101 6.85 -17.37 11.22
N THR A 102 7.31 -18.59 11.58
CA THR A 102 6.54 -19.52 12.43
C THR A 102 6.78 -19.26 13.92
N ASP A 103 8.04 -19.01 14.32
CA ASP A 103 8.45 -18.96 15.74
C ASP A 103 8.42 -17.53 16.30
N GLY A 104 8.40 -16.51 15.43
CA GLY A 104 8.65 -15.13 15.80
C GLY A 104 10.12 -14.85 16.04
N PHE A 105 10.43 -13.58 16.30
CA PHE A 105 11.80 -13.13 16.63
C PHE A 105 11.74 -12.00 17.65
N TRP A 106 12.63 -12.04 18.65
CA TRP A 106 12.79 -10.98 19.65
C TRP A 106 14.27 -10.81 20.00
N ALA A 107 14.81 -9.64 19.72
CA ALA A 107 16.15 -9.26 20.15
C ALA A 107 16.13 -8.91 21.65
N MET A 108 16.88 -9.67 22.46
CA MET A 108 17.00 -9.42 23.90
C MET A 108 18.08 -8.41 24.23
N THR A 109 18.99 -8.17 23.29
CA THR A 109 20.03 -7.13 23.36
C THR A 109 20.11 -6.41 22.03
N ARG A 110 20.80 -5.26 22.00
CA ARG A 110 20.96 -4.48 20.77
C ARG A 110 21.79 -5.18 19.71
N GLU A 111 22.74 -6.01 20.13
CA GLU A 111 23.59 -6.80 19.25
C GLU A 111 22.83 -7.89 18.50
N GLN A 112 21.67 -8.28 19.01
CA GLN A 112 20.78 -9.26 18.37
C GLN A 112 19.81 -8.62 17.37
N GLU A 113 19.72 -7.29 17.30
CA GLU A 113 18.86 -6.60 16.34
C GLU A 113 19.36 -6.83 14.90
N LEU A 114 18.49 -7.32 14.01
CA LEU A 114 18.84 -7.82 12.68
C LEU A 114 18.76 -6.74 11.61
N PRO A 115 19.85 -6.39 10.90
CA PRO A 115 19.86 -5.39 9.84
C PRO A 115 18.95 -5.78 8.67
N CYS A 116 18.01 -4.93 8.29
CA CYS A 116 17.07 -5.17 7.20
C CYS A 116 17.57 -4.53 5.91
N LYS A 117 18.17 -5.35 5.03
CA LYS A 117 18.74 -4.86 3.77
C LYS A 117 17.65 -4.30 2.86
N GLY A 118 17.82 -3.05 2.42
CA GLY A 118 16.88 -2.37 1.52
C GLY A 118 15.73 -1.66 2.21
N LEU A 119 15.54 -1.85 3.54
CA LEU A 119 14.57 -1.10 4.32
C LEU A 119 15.06 0.33 4.54
N ASN A 120 14.15 1.27 4.35
CA ASN A 120 14.34 2.66 4.76
C ASN A 120 13.14 3.16 5.55
N VAL A 121 13.39 4.11 6.43
CA VAL A 121 12.37 4.83 7.20
C VAL A 121 12.52 6.30 6.90
N THR A 122 11.43 6.96 6.44
CA THR A 122 11.48 8.32 5.94
C THR A 122 10.59 9.25 6.76
N PHE A 123 11.16 10.31 7.29
CA PHE A 123 10.46 11.42 7.95
C PHE A 123 10.10 12.50 6.93
N ILE A 124 8.96 13.17 7.16
CA ILE A 124 8.58 14.37 6.43
C ILE A 124 9.03 15.59 7.22
N ASP A 125 10.07 16.27 6.75
CA ASP A 125 10.61 17.48 7.42
C ASP A 125 9.69 18.67 7.18
N ARG A 126 9.28 18.91 5.95
CA ARG A 126 8.47 20.07 5.53
C ARG A 126 7.45 19.70 4.46
N ILE A 127 6.27 20.31 4.52
CA ILE A 127 5.24 20.28 3.48
C ILE A 127 4.98 21.73 3.06
N LEU A 128 5.14 22.04 1.76
CA LEU A 128 5.05 23.39 1.23
C LEU A 128 4.05 23.42 0.06
N ASP A 129 3.05 24.30 0.12
CA ASP A 129 2.25 24.62 -1.06
C ASP A 129 3.10 25.45 -2.03
N VAL A 130 3.33 24.89 -3.21
CA VAL A 130 4.16 25.52 -4.26
C VAL A 130 3.35 25.72 -5.55
N THR A 131 2.02 25.71 -5.44
CA THR A 131 1.09 25.78 -6.57
C THR A 131 1.36 26.97 -7.49
N GLU A 132 1.45 28.18 -6.93
CA GLU A 132 1.69 29.37 -7.73
C GLU A 132 3.07 29.33 -8.41
N TYR A 133 4.08 28.81 -7.70
CA TYR A 133 5.42 28.68 -8.26
C TYR A 133 5.45 27.71 -9.44
N VAL A 134 4.82 26.54 -9.30
CA VAL A 134 4.71 25.54 -10.38
C VAL A 134 3.96 26.11 -11.57
N GLN A 135 2.81 26.74 -11.35
CA GLN A 135 2.03 27.37 -12.41
C GLN A 135 2.84 28.43 -13.18
N LYS A 136 3.65 29.22 -12.48
CA LYS A 136 4.57 30.20 -13.10
C LYS A 136 5.67 29.53 -13.93
N GLN A 137 6.19 28.35 -13.50
CA GLN A 137 7.17 27.60 -14.28
C GLN A 137 6.52 26.94 -15.51
N LEU A 138 5.31 26.39 -15.39
CA LEU A 138 4.53 25.84 -16.51
C LEU A 138 4.31 26.88 -17.62
N LYS A 139 3.88 28.09 -17.25
CA LYS A 139 3.69 29.20 -18.22
C LYS A 139 4.98 29.60 -18.95
N LYS A 140 6.16 29.35 -18.37
CA LYS A 140 7.46 29.67 -18.95
C LYS A 140 8.09 28.51 -19.70
N SER A 141 7.57 27.31 -19.53
CA SER A 141 8.11 26.12 -20.17
C SER A 141 7.70 26.03 -21.65
N LYS A 142 8.56 25.39 -22.45
CA LYS A 142 8.17 24.88 -23.76
C LYS A 142 7.48 23.54 -23.49
N ASP A 143 6.20 23.46 -23.79
CA ASP A 143 5.35 22.29 -23.53
C ASP A 143 4.44 22.07 -24.76
N PRO A 144 5.00 21.53 -25.87
CA PRO A 144 4.23 21.33 -27.10
C PRO A 144 3.06 20.36 -26.91
N ASP A 145 3.20 19.40 -26.01
CA ASP A 145 2.20 18.35 -25.77
C ASP A 145 1.26 18.68 -24.60
N GLY A 146 1.51 19.79 -23.89
CA GLY A 146 0.69 20.23 -22.76
C GLY A 146 0.73 19.27 -21.55
N THR A 147 1.80 18.49 -21.38
CA THR A 147 1.88 17.40 -20.38
C THR A 147 2.80 17.68 -19.20
N ASN A 148 3.57 18.78 -19.21
CA ASN A 148 4.53 19.11 -18.17
C ASN A 148 3.91 19.19 -16.76
N TYR A 149 2.63 19.51 -16.65
CA TYR A 149 1.93 19.62 -15.37
C TYR A 149 1.84 18.31 -14.58
N LEU A 150 2.04 17.16 -15.23
CA LEU A 150 2.14 15.82 -14.62
C LEU A 150 3.50 15.17 -14.81
N SER A 151 4.39 15.75 -15.61
CA SER A 151 5.69 15.15 -15.94
C SER A 151 6.59 15.06 -14.71
N PRO A 152 6.98 13.86 -14.25
CA PRO A 152 7.86 13.70 -13.11
C PRO A 152 9.22 14.39 -13.29
N SER A 153 9.78 14.34 -14.49
CA SER A 153 11.06 14.95 -14.81
C SER A 153 11.00 16.48 -14.81
N PHE A 154 9.90 17.07 -15.30
CA PHE A 154 9.68 18.50 -15.23
C PHE A 154 9.48 18.96 -13.78
N LEU A 155 8.62 18.27 -13.03
CA LEU A 155 8.32 18.59 -11.63
C LEU A 155 9.57 18.45 -10.73
N ALA A 156 10.42 17.46 -10.97
CA ALA A 156 11.70 17.33 -10.26
C ALA A 156 12.61 18.54 -10.50
N LYS A 157 12.75 18.99 -11.77
CA LYS A 157 13.52 20.20 -12.09
C LYS A 157 12.93 21.46 -11.45
N VAL A 158 11.61 21.56 -11.35
CA VAL A 158 10.93 22.68 -10.68
C VAL A 158 11.21 22.63 -9.18
N ALA A 159 11.15 21.44 -8.54
CA ALA A 159 11.48 21.24 -7.13
C ALA A 159 12.91 21.69 -6.81
N GLU A 160 13.89 21.29 -7.63
CA GLU A 160 15.29 21.70 -7.46
C GLU A 160 15.47 23.23 -7.57
N LYS A 161 14.81 23.87 -8.55
CA LYS A 161 14.84 25.33 -8.70
C LYS A 161 14.24 26.04 -7.49
N PHE A 162 13.12 25.53 -6.98
CA PHE A 162 12.46 26.04 -5.79
C PHE A 162 13.36 25.89 -4.56
N ALA A 163 13.95 24.71 -4.37
CA ALA A 163 14.85 24.43 -3.25
C ALA A 163 16.07 25.37 -3.24
N LYS A 164 16.67 25.63 -4.41
CA LYS A 164 17.77 26.62 -4.54
C LYS A 164 17.34 28.02 -4.12
N LYS A 165 16.14 28.44 -4.55
CA LYS A 165 15.58 29.74 -4.19
C LYS A 165 15.34 29.86 -2.67
N GLU A 166 14.75 28.82 -2.07
CA GLU A 166 14.41 28.79 -0.63
C GLU A 166 15.55 28.28 0.25
N ARG A 167 16.76 28.05 -0.32
CA ARG A 167 17.97 27.57 0.37
C ARG A 167 17.74 26.23 1.11
N ILE A 168 16.89 25.36 0.59
CA ILE A 168 16.71 24.01 1.09
C ILE A 168 17.89 23.15 0.64
N ARG A 169 18.63 22.58 1.58
CA ARG A 169 19.78 21.71 1.29
C ARG A 169 19.30 20.27 1.09
N THR A 170 19.83 19.63 0.06
CA THR A 170 19.58 18.22 -0.26
C THR A 170 20.88 17.43 -0.30
N ASN A 171 20.80 16.14 -0.05
CA ASN A 171 21.87 15.16 -0.17
C ASN A 171 21.27 13.77 -0.46
N GLU A 172 22.04 12.70 -0.39
CA GLU A 172 21.57 11.33 -0.63
C GLU A 172 20.51 10.84 0.37
N PHE A 173 20.36 11.47 1.53
CA PHE A 173 19.38 11.15 2.57
C PHE A 173 18.25 12.17 2.66
N THR A 174 18.50 13.43 2.27
CA THR A 174 17.50 14.50 2.26
C THR A 174 17.08 14.80 0.85
N THR A 175 15.87 14.43 0.48
CA THR A 175 15.32 14.47 -0.88
C THR A 175 14.09 15.36 -0.99
N LEU A 176 13.76 15.72 -2.21
CA LEU A 176 12.59 16.53 -2.56
C LEU A 176 11.60 15.68 -3.35
N GLU A 177 10.33 15.80 -3.03
CA GLU A 177 9.24 15.21 -3.82
C GLU A 177 8.17 16.25 -4.08
N LEU A 178 8.03 16.68 -5.33
CA LEU A 178 6.97 17.58 -5.79
C LEU A 178 5.86 16.76 -6.43
N LYS A 179 4.68 16.82 -5.85
CA LYS A 179 3.53 16.05 -6.34
C LYS A 179 2.35 16.94 -6.73
N PRO A 180 1.62 16.54 -7.79
CA PRO A 180 0.32 17.11 -8.11
C PRO A 180 -0.77 16.56 -7.18
N PHE A 181 -1.74 17.42 -6.88
CA PHE A 181 -2.94 17.14 -6.07
C PHE A 181 -4.17 17.67 -6.76
N TYR A 182 -5.34 17.11 -6.42
CA TYR A 182 -6.63 17.55 -6.98
C TYR A 182 -6.64 17.55 -8.51
N GLY A 183 -6.20 16.44 -9.14
CA GLY A 183 -6.09 16.37 -10.59
C GLY A 183 -5.08 17.37 -11.18
N ALA A 184 -4.00 17.68 -10.46
CA ALA A 184 -2.99 18.68 -10.81
C ALA A 184 -3.49 20.15 -10.79
N ASN A 185 -4.53 20.45 -10.01
CA ASN A 185 -4.95 21.81 -9.72
C ASN A 185 -4.17 22.47 -8.58
N LYS A 186 -3.50 21.67 -7.73
CA LYS A 186 -2.56 22.13 -6.69
C LYS A 186 -1.27 21.31 -6.71
N TYR A 187 -0.21 21.86 -6.09
CA TYR A 187 1.10 21.21 -6.01
C TYR A 187 1.73 21.41 -4.64
N TYR A 188 2.19 20.30 -4.03
CA TYR A 188 2.90 20.34 -2.76
C TYR A 188 4.30 19.74 -2.90
N LEU A 189 5.28 20.43 -2.28
CA LEU A 189 6.64 19.96 -2.16
C LEU A 189 6.88 19.39 -0.78
N PHE A 190 7.32 18.13 -0.74
CA PHE A 190 7.72 17.42 0.46
C PHE A 190 9.25 17.41 0.55
N VAL A 191 9.79 17.88 1.66
CA VAL A 191 11.20 17.72 2.02
C VAL A 191 11.26 16.51 2.94
N LYS A 192 12.06 15.51 2.60
CA LYS A 192 12.06 14.20 3.25
C LYS A 192 13.47 13.79 3.68
N THR A 193 13.62 13.24 4.88
CA THR A 193 14.86 12.64 5.36
C THR A 193 14.69 11.15 5.59
N SER A 194 15.52 10.34 4.93
CA SER A 194 15.46 8.88 4.97
C SER A 194 16.64 8.29 5.72
N TYR A 195 16.37 7.37 6.64
CA TYR A 195 17.35 6.56 7.34
C TYR A 195 17.39 5.16 6.72
N LYS A 196 18.59 4.66 6.43
CA LYS A 196 18.82 3.41 5.69
C LYS A 196 19.36 2.28 6.55
N ASP A 197 19.84 2.55 7.78
CA ASP A 197 20.15 1.52 8.77
C ASP A 197 18.94 1.32 9.68
N VAL A 198 18.12 0.35 9.33
CA VAL A 198 16.93 -0.03 10.08
C VAL A 198 17.04 -1.51 10.41
N ARG A 199 16.83 -1.86 11.69
CA ARG A 199 17.01 -3.22 12.18
C ARG A 199 15.74 -3.76 12.79
N MET A 200 15.47 -5.05 12.55
CA MET A 200 14.34 -5.75 13.17
C MET A 200 14.67 -6.04 14.64
N VAL A 201 13.76 -5.62 15.51
CA VAL A 201 13.87 -5.79 16.98
C VAL A 201 12.94 -6.89 17.46
N GLY A 202 11.76 -6.98 16.89
CA GLY A 202 10.81 -8.01 17.29
C GLY A 202 9.62 -8.15 16.34
N ALA A 203 9.17 -9.38 16.21
CA ALA A 203 7.94 -9.73 15.54
C ALA A 203 7.33 -10.97 16.19
N PRO A 204 6.03 -10.97 16.50
CA PRO A 204 5.37 -12.17 16.98
C PRO A 204 5.35 -13.25 15.88
N PRO A 205 5.16 -14.52 16.22
CA PRO A 205 4.93 -15.58 15.24
C PRO A 205 3.69 -15.27 14.38
N SER A 206 3.66 -15.77 13.13
CA SER A 206 2.53 -15.57 12.23
C SER A 206 1.20 -16.03 12.84
N SER A 207 1.22 -17.02 13.70
CA SER A 207 0.07 -17.48 14.49
C SER A 207 -0.50 -16.43 15.48
N ILE A 208 0.19 -15.31 15.68
CA ILE A 208 -0.30 -14.12 16.39
C ILE A 208 -0.40 -12.94 15.40
N GLY A 209 0.69 -12.63 14.69
CA GLY A 209 0.79 -11.47 13.80
C GLY A 209 -0.10 -11.56 12.55
N LYS A 210 -0.42 -12.77 12.13
CA LYS A 210 -1.28 -13.05 10.96
C LYS A 210 -2.37 -14.09 11.30
N PHE A 211 -2.86 -14.14 12.54
CA PHE A 211 -3.93 -15.05 12.94
C PHE A 211 -5.19 -14.80 12.10
N GLY A 212 -5.78 -15.88 11.56
CA GLY A 212 -6.88 -15.84 10.60
C GLY A 212 -6.43 -15.58 9.15
N ALA A 213 -5.15 -15.32 8.93
CA ALA A 213 -4.46 -15.21 7.63
C ALA A 213 -5.34 -14.64 6.51
N ASP A 214 -5.52 -15.38 5.39
CA ASP A 214 -6.30 -14.90 4.25
C ASP A 214 -7.81 -15.07 4.46
N THR A 215 -8.25 -16.00 5.32
CA THR A 215 -9.66 -16.15 5.70
C THR A 215 -10.21 -14.90 6.35
N ASP A 216 -9.50 -14.33 7.31
CA ASP A 216 -9.92 -13.11 8.03
C ASP A 216 -9.44 -11.80 7.36
N ASN A 217 -8.61 -11.85 6.32
CA ASN A 217 -8.11 -10.65 5.64
C ASN A 217 -9.28 -9.82 5.08
N TRP A 218 -9.27 -8.50 5.30
CA TRP A 218 -10.37 -7.58 5.01
C TRP A 218 -11.68 -7.86 5.76
N MET A 219 -11.67 -8.71 6.77
CA MET A 219 -12.89 -9.06 7.52
C MET A 219 -12.91 -8.36 8.88
N TRP A 220 -14.11 -8.18 9.41
CA TRP A 220 -14.35 -7.86 10.81
C TRP A 220 -15.45 -8.83 11.33
N PRO A 221 -15.36 -9.37 12.55
CA PRO A 221 -14.40 -9.07 13.61
C PRO A 221 -13.03 -9.73 13.40
N ARG A 222 -11.96 -8.98 13.74
CA ARG A 222 -10.56 -9.40 13.59
C ARG A 222 -9.92 -9.74 14.93
N HIS A 223 -9.02 -10.73 14.95
CA HIS A 223 -8.41 -11.25 16.19
C HIS A 223 -6.88 -11.44 16.07
N CYS A 224 -6.19 -10.63 15.31
CA CYS A 224 -4.74 -10.76 15.11
C CYS A 224 -3.95 -9.63 15.79
N GLY A 225 -2.72 -9.97 16.20
CA GLY A 225 -1.73 -9.00 16.66
C GLY A 225 -0.81 -8.56 15.53
N ASP A 226 -1.37 -7.91 14.53
CA ASP A 226 -0.64 -7.49 13.33
C ASP A 226 0.29 -6.33 13.62
N PHE A 227 1.43 -6.63 14.29
CA PHE A 227 2.48 -5.66 14.60
C PHE A 227 3.88 -6.25 14.48
N SER A 228 4.87 -5.38 14.24
CA SER A 228 6.30 -5.68 14.31
C SER A 228 7.08 -4.44 14.73
N ILE A 229 8.26 -4.63 15.30
CA ILE A 229 9.08 -3.57 15.86
C ILE A 229 10.44 -3.55 15.19
N PHE A 230 10.82 -2.35 14.79
CA PHE A 230 12.12 -2.04 14.20
C PHE A 230 12.81 -0.92 14.98
N ARG A 231 14.09 -0.69 14.72
CA ARG A 231 14.84 0.43 15.27
C ARG A 231 15.61 1.14 14.19
N ILE A 232 15.53 2.47 14.23
CA ILE A 232 16.32 3.35 13.36
C ILE A 232 17.68 3.54 13.99
N TYR A 233 18.73 3.34 13.20
CA TYR A 233 20.12 3.63 13.55
C TYR A 233 20.63 4.82 12.74
N ALA A 234 21.56 5.55 13.33
CA ALA A 234 22.20 6.72 12.75
C ALA A 234 23.68 6.73 13.07
N SER A 235 24.45 7.55 12.39
CA SER A 235 25.84 7.84 12.77
C SER A 235 25.92 8.44 14.18
N LYS A 236 27.08 8.39 14.79
CA LYS A 236 27.31 8.86 16.17
C LYS A 236 26.93 10.32 16.41
N ASP A 237 26.90 11.14 15.34
CA ASP A 237 26.43 12.53 15.38
C ASP A 237 24.92 12.69 15.07
N GLY A 238 24.17 11.58 15.00
CA GLY A 238 22.73 11.53 14.79
C GLY A 238 22.27 11.77 13.36
N LYS A 239 23.19 11.79 12.40
CA LYS A 239 22.82 11.95 10.97
C LYS A 239 22.44 10.63 10.32
N PRO A 240 21.57 10.67 9.29
CA PRO A 240 21.28 9.50 8.47
C PRO A 240 22.58 8.90 7.90
N ALA A 241 22.66 7.58 7.88
CA ALA A 241 23.80 6.83 7.38
C ALA A 241 23.35 5.52 6.71
N ASN A 242 24.22 4.98 5.85
CA ASN A 242 24.09 3.60 5.40
C ASN A 242 24.43 2.65 6.58
N TYR A 243 24.05 1.37 6.45
CA TYR A 243 24.36 0.38 7.49
C TYR A 243 25.86 0.39 7.87
N SER A 244 26.12 0.44 9.17
CA SER A 244 27.42 0.26 9.78
C SER A 244 27.28 -0.34 11.18
N ALA A 245 28.22 -1.22 11.57
CA ALA A 245 28.28 -1.73 12.92
C ALA A 245 28.54 -0.64 13.98
N GLU A 246 29.10 0.51 13.55
CA GLU A 246 29.41 1.66 14.42
C GLU A 246 28.21 2.60 14.63
N ASN A 247 27.13 2.41 13.87
CA ASN A 247 25.94 3.23 14.04
C ASN A 247 25.29 2.96 15.39
N VAL A 248 24.62 3.99 15.90
CA VAL A 248 23.92 3.97 17.21
C VAL A 248 22.41 4.20 17.01
N PRO A 249 21.57 3.79 17.97
CA PRO A 249 20.15 4.12 17.94
C PRO A 249 19.90 5.60 17.77
N LEU A 250 18.99 5.95 16.87
CA LEU A 250 18.63 7.33 16.61
C LEU A 250 17.98 7.98 17.83
N LYS A 251 18.53 9.06 18.33
CA LYS A 251 17.86 9.94 19.29
C LYS A 251 16.84 10.79 18.55
N VAL A 252 15.58 10.46 18.68
CA VAL A 252 14.49 11.11 17.92
C VAL A 252 14.07 12.43 18.53
N LYS A 253 13.57 13.34 17.70
CA LYS A 253 13.02 14.64 18.15
C LYS A 253 11.67 14.49 18.88
N LYS A 254 10.88 13.50 18.44
CA LYS A 254 9.54 13.20 18.94
C LYS A 254 9.30 11.69 18.93
N HIS A 255 8.68 11.18 19.97
CA HIS A 255 8.04 9.88 20.02
C HIS A 255 6.63 10.01 20.60
N ILE A 256 5.80 9.02 20.39
CA ILE A 256 4.40 9.03 20.81
C ILE A 256 4.29 8.35 22.18
N ALA A 257 3.60 8.99 23.11
CA ALA A 257 3.25 8.39 24.40
C ALA A 257 2.12 7.35 24.19
N ILE A 258 2.24 6.20 24.84
CA ILE A 258 1.31 5.08 24.75
C ILE A 258 0.29 5.16 25.88
N ASN A 259 -1.01 5.04 25.56
CA ASN A 259 -2.09 5.08 26.56
C ASN A 259 -2.71 3.69 26.78
N LEU A 260 -2.64 3.18 28.01
CA LEU A 260 -3.21 1.88 28.41
C LEU A 260 -4.65 1.97 28.95
N LYS A 261 -5.27 3.15 29.01
CA LYS A 261 -6.65 3.28 29.54
C LYS A 261 -7.71 2.64 28.65
N GLY A 262 -7.32 2.32 27.41
CA GLY A 262 -8.19 1.68 26.45
C GLY A 262 -9.13 2.65 25.74
N VAL A 263 -10.08 2.09 25.00
CA VAL A 263 -11.02 2.82 24.15
C VAL A 263 -12.46 2.45 24.52
N LYS A 264 -13.38 3.38 24.25
CA LYS A 264 -14.83 3.19 24.41
C LYS A 264 -15.54 3.58 23.12
N GLU A 265 -16.73 3.06 22.95
CA GLU A 265 -17.59 3.48 21.85
C GLU A 265 -17.90 4.96 21.93
N GLY A 266 -17.80 5.64 20.80
CA GLY A 266 -17.99 7.09 20.69
C GLY A 266 -16.74 7.92 20.97
N ASP A 267 -15.65 7.36 21.48
CA ASP A 267 -14.39 8.09 21.67
C ASP A 267 -13.89 8.66 20.34
N PHE A 268 -13.45 9.93 20.38
CA PHE A 268 -12.80 10.55 19.23
C PHE A 268 -11.43 9.92 18.99
N THR A 269 -11.12 9.69 17.70
CA THR A 269 -9.83 9.16 17.26
C THR A 269 -9.41 9.78 15.94
N PHE A 270 -8.11 9.85 15.70
CA PHE A 270 -7.56 10.23 14.42
C PHE A 270 -6.36 9.35 14.09
N VAL A 271 -6.12 9.21 12.79
CA VAL A 271 -5.03 8.41 12.23
C VAL A 271 -4.17 9.31 11.35
N MET A 272 -2.87 9.18 11.45
CA MET A 272 -1.92 9.90 10.60
C MET A 272 -1.03 8.89 9.88
N GLY A 273 -0.99 8.95 8.54
CA GLY A 273 -0.24 7.97 7.76
C GLY A 273 -0.08 8.31 6.29
N PHE A 274 0.41 7.35 5.53
CA PHE A 274 0.76 7.52 4.12
C PHE A 274 -0.16 6.69 3.21
N PRO A 275 -1.45 7.06 3.09
CA PRO A 275 -2.39 6.34 2.22
C PRO A 275 -1.88 6.32 0.78
N GLY A 276 -1.89 5.14 0.17
CA GLY A 276 -1.30 4.91 -1.15
C GLY A 276 -2.07 5.57 -2.27
N ARG A 277 -3.25 5.09 -2.55
CA ARG A 277 -4.08 5.60 -3.65
C ARG A 277 -5.57 5.32 -3.41
N ASN A 278 -6.41 6.29 -3.77
CA ASN A 278 -7.85 6.14 -3.95
C ASN A 278 -8.31 6.88 -5.20
N TRP A 279 -9.60 6.81 -5.56
CA TRP A 279 -10.15 7.34 -6.82
C TRP A 279 -11.55 7.94 -6.58
N ARG A 280 -11.63 8.95 -5.72
CA ARG A 280 -12.90 9.57 -5.33
C ARG A 280 -13.52 10.44 -6.43
N TYR A 281 -12.69 10.92 -7.36
CA TYR A 281 -13.11 11.80 -8.45
C TYR A 281 -13.44 11.08 -9.75
N MET A 282 -13.46 9.75 -9.78
CA MET A 282 -13.90 8.95 -10.93
C MET A 282 -15.35 9.21 -11.27
N ILE A 283 -15.66 9.24 -12.58
CA ILE A 283 -17.03 9.16 -13.10
C ILE A 283 -17.51 7.69 -13.12
N SER A 284 -18.82 7.48 -13.32
CA SER A 284 -19.40 6.12 -13.33
C SER A 284 -18.77 5.20 -14.36
N ASP A 285 -18.47 5.73 -15.55
CA ASP A 285 -17.90 4.97 -16.66
C ASP A 285 -16.47 4.44 -16.33
N GLU A 286 -15.67 5.23 -15.61
CA GLU A 286 -14.34 4.81 -15.12
C GLU A 286 -14.45 3.71 -14.04
N VAL A 287 -15.46 3.79 -13.18
CA VAL A 287 -15.71 2.77 -12.17
C VAL A 287 -16.10 1.45 -12.84
N GLU A 288 -16.96 1.50 -13.87
CA GLU A 288 -17.37 0.34 -14.65
C GLU A 288 -16.19 -0.29 -15.40
N GLU A 289 -15.35 0.53 -16.09
CA GLU A 289 -14.09 0.07 -16.72
C GLU A 289 -13.22 -0.68 -15.72
N ARG A 290 -13.02 -0.12 -14.53
CA ARG A 290 -12.21 -0.76 -13.48
C ARG A 290 -12.77 -2.11 -13.03
N MET A 291 -14.08 -2.21 -12.87
CA MET A 291 -14.76 -3.47 -12.51
C MET A 291 -14.53 -4.55 -13.57
N GLN A 292 -14.64 -4.18 -14.84
CA GLN A 292 -14.60 -5.11 -15.98
C GLN A 292 -13.17 -5.44 -16.44
N THR A 293 -12.17 -4.64 -16.08
CA THR A 293 -10.78 -4.81 -16.50
C THR A 293 -9.89 -5.18 -15.31
N THR A 294 -9.46 -4.21 -14.52
CA THR A 294 -8.47 -4.39 -13.45
C THR A 294 -8.93 -5.38 -12.38
N ASN A 295 -10.15 -5.22 -11.86
CA ASN A 295 -10.66 -6.10 -10.80
C ASN A 295 -10.96 -7.49 -11.34
N PHE A 296 -11.53 -7.59 -12.55
CA PHE A 296 -11.78 -8.86 -13.22
C PHE A 296 -10.49 -9.65 -13.46
N MET A 297 -9.42 -9.01 -13.98
CA MET A 297 -8.13 -9.67 -14.20
C MET A 297 -7.48 -10.13 -12.90
N ARG A 298 -7.54 -9.32 -11.85
CA ARG A 298 -7.03 -9.70 -10.54
C ARG A 298 -7.75 -10.90 -9.96
N ASP A 299 -9.06 -10.91 -10.02
CA ASP A 299 -9.86 -12.05 -9.55
C ASP A 299 -9.51 -13.31 -10.33
N THR A 300 -9.62 -13.26 -11.66
CA THR A 300 -9.45 -14.41 -12.53
C THR A 300 -8.03 -14.99 -12.48
N ILE A 301 -7.00 -14.14 -12.59
CA ILE A 301 -5.61 -14.59 -12.75
C ILE A 301 -4.99 -14.94 -11.40
N ARG A 302 -5.17 -14.09 -10.39
CA ARG A 302 -4.58 -14.34 -9.07
C ARG A 302 -5.21 -15.54 -8.38
N GLY A 303 -6.50 -15.81 -8.57
CA GLY A 303 -7.14 -17.02 -8.05
C GLY A 303 -6.45 -18.30 -8.54
N VAL A 304 -6.11 -18.39 -9.84
CA VAL A 304 -5.36 -19.52 -10.39
C VAL A 304 -3.95 -19.59 -9.80
N ARG A 305 -3.24 -18.47 -9.73
CA ARG A 305 -1.90 -18.39 -9.13
C ARG A 305 -1.87 -18.85 -7.69
N LEU A 306 -2.79 -18.37 -6.88
CA LEU A 306 -2.88 -18.69 -5.46
C LEU A 306 -3.17 -20.17 -5.23
N ARG A 307 -4.03 -20.79 -6.03
CA ARG A 307 -4.29 -22.22 -5.94
C ARG A 307 -3.01 -23.03 -6.14
N VAL A 308 -2.24 -22.74 -7.20
CA VAL A 308 -0.99 -23.47 -7.51
C VAL A 308 0.06 -23.22 -6.42
N LEU A 309 0.26 -21.97 -5.98
CA LEU A 309 1.20 -21.63 -4.92
C LEU A 309 0.82 -22.31 -3.59
N GLY A 310 -0.46 -22.30 -3.21
CA GLY A 310 -0.94 -22.95 -2.00
C GLY A 310 -0.69 -24.46 -2.00
N GLU A 311 -0.96 -25.14 -3.12
CA GLU A 311 -0.67 -26.57 -3.30
C GLU A 311 0.82 -26.89 -3.14
N GLU A 312 1.71 -26.04 -3.68
CA GLU A 312 3.16 -26.25 -3.57
C GLU A 312 3.70 -25.91 -2.16
N MET A 313 3.23 -24.81 -1.57
CA MET A 313 3.61 -24.39 -0.20
C MET A 313 3.20 -25.41 0.86
N ALA A 314 2.13 -26.16 0.63
CA ALA A 314 1.67 -27.20 1.57
C ALA A 314 2.58 -28.43 1.60
N LYS A 315 3.45 -28.62 0.59
CA LYS A 315 4.28 -29.83 0.47
C LYS A 315 5.51 -29.82 1.36
N ASP A 316 6.14 -28.66 1.57
CA ASP A 316 7.36 -28.56 2.36
C ASP A 316 7.58 -27.14 2.92
N ALA A 317 8.32 -27.08 4.05
CA ALA A 317 8.60 -25.83 4.76
C ALA A 317 9.45 -24.84 3.96
N ARG A 318 10.39 -25.33 3.13
CA ARG A 318 11.26 -24.46 2.31
C ARG A 318 10.42 -23.67 1.31
N THR A 319 9.58 -24.37 0.54
CA THR A 319 8.68 -23.74 -0.44
C THR A 319 7.72 -22.76 0.23
N ARG A 320 7.18 -23.13 1.41
CA ARG A 320 6.33 -22.24 2.20
C ARG A 320 7.05 -20.94 2.56
N ILE A 321 8.28 -21.01 3.05
CA ILE A 321 9.07 -19.81 3.37
C ILE A 321 9.38 -18.98 2.13
N GLN A 322 9.79 -19.63 1.02
CA GLN A 322 10.13 -18.93 -0.24
C GLN A 322 8.97 -18.12 -0.83
N TYR A 323 7.75 -18.62 -0.67
CA TYR A 323 6.56 -18.02 -1.31
C TYR A 323 5.66 -17.26 -0.36
N ALA A 324 5.91 -17.26 0.95
CA ALA A 324 5.05 -16.65 1.95
C ALA A 324 4.65 -15.19 1.65
N ALA A 325 5.61 -14.31 1.37
CA ALA A 325 5.32 -12.91 1.05
C ALA A 325 4.66 -12.73 -0.33
N LYS A 326 5.07 -13.51 -1.33
CA LYS A 326 4.49 -13.48 -2.69
C LYS A 326 3.03 -13.92 -2.68
N TYR A 327 2.72 -14.97 -1.93
CA TYR A 327 1.37 -15.50 -1.72
C TYR A 327 0.49 -14.46 -1.02
N ALA A 328 0.93 -13.97 0.13
CA ALA A 328 0.20 -12.99 0.93
C ALA A 328 -0.14 -11.72 0.14
N SER A 329 0.83 -11.18 -0.61
CA SER A 329 0.60 -10.03 -1.47
C SER A 329 -0.43 -10.32 -2.57
N SER A 330 -0.34 -11.48 -3.22
CA SER A 330 -1.29 -11.87 -4.28
C SER A 330 -2.71 -12.04 -3.73
N ALA A 331 -2.87 -12.74 -2.59
CA ALA A 331 -4.14 -12.99 -1.91
C ALA A 331 -4.83 -11.70 -1.47
N ASN A 332 -4.05 -10.76 -0.93
CA ASN A 332 -4.57 -9.46 -0.49
C ASN A 332 -5.29 -8.69 -1.62
N TYR A 333 -4.63 -8.57 -2.78
CA TYR A 333 -5.24 -7.88 -3.93
C TYR A 333 -6.35 -8.68 -4.61
N TRP A 334 -6.27 -10.02 -4.57
CA TRP A 334 -7.31 -10.90 -5.09
C TRP A 334 -8.62 -10.70 -4.32
N LYS A 335 -8.57 -10.83 -3.00
CA LYS A 335 -9.77 -10.67 -2.15
C LYS A 335 -10.32 -9.24 -2.18
N ASN A 336 -9.42 -8.24 -2.25
CA ASN A 336 -9.81 -6.83 -2.43
C ASN A 336 -10.58 -6.62 -3.74
N ALA A 337 -10.13 -7.18 -4.86
CA ALA A 337 -10.78 -7.01 -6.15
C ALA A 337 -12.20 -7.61 -6.17
N ILE A 338 -12.37 -8.81 -5.59
CA ILE A 338 -13.68 -9.48 -5.45
C ILE A 338 -14.60 -8.62 -4.58
N GLY A 339 -14.18 -8.29 -3.36
CA GLY A 339 -15.02 -7.56 -2.42
C GLY A 339 -15.33 -6.13 -2.86
N MET A 340 -14.41 -5.49 -3.60
CA MET A 340 -14.67 -4.18 -4.21
C MET A 340 -15.81 -4.30 -5.24
N ASN A 341 -15.75 -5.24 -6.18
CA ASN A 341 -16.79 -5.43 -7.18
C ASN A 341 -18.17 -5.76 -6.55
N GLU A 342 -18.19 -6.67 -5.58
CA GLU A 342 -19.42 -6.99 -4.84
C GLU A 342 -19.99 -5.77 -4.12
N GLY A 343 -19.12 -4.98 -3.46
CA GLY A 343 -19.52 -3.77 -2.75
C GLY A 343 -20.03 -2.68 -3.69
N LEU A 344 -19.37 -2.45 -4.83
CA LEU A 344 -19.78 -1.45 -5.83
C LEU A 344 -21.20 -1.72 -6.35
N VAL A 345 -21.54 -3.00 -6.57
CA VAL A 345 -22.90 -3.43 -6.98
C VAL A 345 -23.89 -3.28 -5.82
N ARG A 346 -23.57 -3.87 -4.66
CA ARG A 346 -24.46 -3.88 -3.48
C ARG A 346 -24.84 -2.49 -3.00
N LEU A 347 -23.86 -1.57 -2.96
CA LEU A 347 -24.05 -0.20 -2.49
C LEU A 347 -24.49 0.77 -3.59
N LYS A 348 -24.77 0.26 -4.80
CA LYS A 348 -25.20 1.06 -5.97
C LYS A 348 -24.29 2.26 -6.22
N VAL A 349 -22.98 2.03 -6.17
CA VAL A 349 -21.98 3.10 -6.30
C VAL A 349 -22.05 3.77 -7.67
N LEU A 350 -22.32 3.02 -8.75
CA LEU A 350 -22.50 3.60 -10.08
C LEU A 350 -23.65 4.63 -10.11
N ASP A 351 -24.79 4.33 -9.46
CA ASP A 351 -25.90 5.28 -9.38
C ASP A 351 -25.56 6.52 -8.54
N ARG A 352 -24.76 6.34 -7.46
CA ARG A 352 -24.24 7.47 -6.69
C ARG A 352 -23.37 8.36 -7.56
N LYS A 353 -22.43 7.78 -8.33
CA LYS A 353 -21.54 8.53 -9.23
C LYS A 353 -22.30 9.26 -10.34
N LYS A 354 -23.32 8.63 -10.92
CA LYS A 354 -24.20 9.30 -11.90
C LYS A 354 -24.89 10.54 -11.32
N ARG A 355 -25.40 10.45 -10.10
CA ARG A 355 -25.99 11.63 -9.42
C ARG A 355 -24.96 12.73 -9.13
N GLU A 356 -23.74 12.37 -8.69
CA GLU A 356 -22.65 13.33 -8.48
C GLU A 356 -22.28 14.04 -9.81
N GLN A 357 -22.27 13.32 -10.93
CA GLN A 357 -22.05 13.87 -12.27
C GLN A 357 -23.14 14.87 -12.67
N GLU A 358 -24.41 14.47 -12.52
CA GLU A 358 -25.56 15.33 -12.84
C GLU A 358 -25.53 16.63 -12.04
N GLN A 359 -25.15 16.57 -10.75
CA GLN A 359 -25.02 17.75 -9.90
C GLN A 359 -23.92 18.71 -10.42
N LEU A 360 -22.76 18.16 -10.82
CA LEU A 360 -21.67 18.99 -11.35
C LEU A 360 -22.03 19.60 -12.69
N LEU A 361 -22.70 18.85 -13.57
CA LEU A 361 -23.16 19.39 -14.86
C LEU A 361 -24.18 20.51 -14.67
N ALA A 362 -25.16 20.33 -13.78
CA ALA A 362 -26.14 21.37 -13.43
C ALA A 362 -25.47 22.61 -12.79
N PHE A 363 -24.44 22.41 -11.96
CA PHE A 363 -23.65 23.52 -11.42
C PHE A 363 -22.93 24.27 -12.55
N GLY A 364 -22.29 23.57 -13.49
CA GLY A 364 -21.64 24.16 -14.66
C GLY A 364 -22.63 25.02 -15.48
N ASP A 365 -23.81 24.48 -15.78
CA ASP A 365 -24.86 25.18 -16.48
C ASP A 365 -25.31 26.46 -15.72
N SER A 366 -25.45 26.39 -14.41
CA SER A 366 -25.88 27.52 -13.55
C SER A 366 -24.91 28.70 -13.55
N ILE A 367 -23.63 28.44 -13.77
CA ILE A 367 -22.56 29.46 -13.82
C ILE A 367 -22.12 29.79 -15.27
N GLY A 368 -22.74 29.18 -16.26
CA GLY A 368 -22.40 29.39 -17.68
C GLY A 368 -21.07 28.81 -18.10
N ASN A 369 -20.59 27.76 -17.44
CA ASN A 369 -19.31 27.09 -17.73
C ASN A 369 -19.53 25.71 -18.36
N ASP A 370 -19.47 25.64 -19.69
CA ASP A 370 -19.63 24.41 -20.46
C ASP A 370 -18.37 23.47 -20.44
N ASN A 371 -17.27 23.92 -19.86
CA ASN A 371 -16.03 23.11 -19.85
C ASN A 371 -16.18 21.82 -19.04
N TYR A 372 -17.00 21.80 -17.99
CA TYR A 372 -17.22 20.60 -17.18
C TYR A 372 -17.99 19.53 -17.97
N ARG A 373 -18.94 19.92 -18.78
CA ARG A 373 -19.67 19.03 -19.69
C ARG A 373 -18.74 18.48 -20.77
N LYS A 374 -17.91 19.32 -21.39
CA LYS A 374 -16.90 18.86 -22.36
C LYS A 374 -15.90 17.90 -21.74
N ALA A 375 -15.46 18.18 -20.53
CA ALA A 375 -14.56 17.28 -19.80
C ALA A 375 -15.22 15.92 -19.52
N TYR A 376 -16.46 15.91 -19.04
CA TYR A 376 -17.23 14.69 -18.82
C TYR A 376 -17.38 13.85 -20.10
N GLU A 377 -17.84 14.46 -21.20
CA GLU A 377 -18.01 13.74 -22.47
C GLU A 377 -16.69 13.22 -23.03
N SER A 378 -15.60 13.98 -22.88
CA SER A 378 -14.27 13.55 -23.27
C SER A 378 -13.81 12.34 -22.46
N ILE A 379 -13.94 12.36 -21.12
CA ILE A 379 -13.57 11.22 -20.26
C ILE A 379 -14.39 9.99 -20.67
N LYS A 380 -15.70 10.13 -20.80
CA LYS A 380 -16.61 9.04 -21.18
C LYS A 380 -16.23 8.41 -22.53
N GLN A 381 -15.96 9.25 -23.53
CA GLN A 381 -15.54 8.77 -24.87
C GLN A 381 -14.21 8.01 -24.79
N ILE A 382 -13.21 8.58 -24.10
CA ILE A 382 -11.88 7.97 -23.98
C ILE A 382 -11.96 6.63 -23.25
N VAL A 383 -12.72 6.55 -22.16
CA VAL A 383 -12.94 5.30 -21.40
C VAL A 383 -13.51 4.21 -22.31
N ALA A 384 -14.51 4.55 -23.12
CA ALA A 384 -15.10 3.59 -24.06
C ALA A 384 -14.11 3.15 -25.14
N GLN A 385 -13.25 4.06 -25.65
CA GLN A 385 -12.27 3.76 -26.71
C GLN A 385 -11.11 2.92 -26.22
N ARG A 386 -10.61 3.16 -25.00
CA ARG A 386 -9.42 2.47 -24.46
C ARG A 386 -9.73 1.12 -23.77
N HIS A 387 -10.98 0.78 -23.56
CA HIS A 387 -11.41 -0.36 -22.74
C HIS A 387 -10.66 -1.66 -23.09
N ASP A 388 -10.63 -2.03 -24.37
CA ASP A 388 -9.99 -3.29 -24.81
C ASP A 388 -8.46 -3.24 -24.64
N ALA A 389 -7.84 -2.09 -24.87
CA ALA A 389 -6.41 -1.91 -24.63
C ALA A 389 -6.06 -2.01 -23.15
N VAL A 390 -6.88 -1.44 -22.24
CA VAL A 390 -6.72 -1.58 -20.78
C VAL A 390 -6.93 -3.03 -20.38
N TYR A 391 -7.95 -3.72 -20.90
CA TYR A 391 -8.21 -5.13 -20.64
C TYR A 391 -7.00 -5.99 -21.00
N HIS A 392 -6.46 -5.80 -22.21
CA HIS A 392 -5.27 -6.52 -22.68
C HIS A 392 -4.04 -6.20 -21.83
N GLN A 393 -3.79 -4.92 -21.54
CA GLN A 393 -2.67 -4.50 -20.71
C GLN A 393 -2.72 -5.13 -19.30
N GLN A 394 -3.91 -5.18 -18.68
CA GLN A 394 -4.09 -5.84 -17.38
C GLN A 394 -3.86 -7.35 -17.46
N ALA A 395 -4.24 -8.02 -18.56
CA ALA A 395 -3.96 -9.43 -18.76
C ALA A 395 -2.45 -9.71 -18.87
N ILE A 396 -1.71 -8.90 -19.64
CA ILE A 396 -0.24 -8.98 -19.71
C ILE A 396 0.36 -8.77 -18.31
N TYR A 397 -0.05 -7.72 -17.62
CA TYR A 397 0.51 -7.37 -16.32
C TYR A 397 0.28 -8.45 -15.26
N GLU A 398 -0.95 -8.91 -15.09
CA GLU A 398 -1.30 -9.87 -14.03
C GLU A 398 -0.84 -11.30 -14.35
N ALA A 399 -0.97 -11.78 -15.61
CA ALA A 399 -0.63 -13.14 -15.95
C ALA A 399 0.86 -13.32 -16.26
N LEU A 400 1.46 -12.42 -17.04
CA LEU A 400 2.77 -12.64 -17.62
C LEU A 400 3.89 -11.90 -16.90
N MET A 401 3.64 -10.68 -16.36
CA MET A 401 4.67 -9.91 -15.64
C MET A 401 4.70 -10.23 -14.14
N LEU A 402 3.55 -10.18 -13.46
CA LEU A 402 3.46 -10.51 -12.04
C LEU A 402 3.30 -12.00 -11.78
N GLY A 403 2.60 -12.69 -12.67
CA GLY A 403 2.25 -14.09 -12.54
C GLY A 403 3.43 -15.01 -12.63
N THR A 404 4.31 -14.81 -13.60
CA THR A 404 5.50 -15.65 -13.85
C THR A 404 6.75 -15.02 -13.26
N GLU A 405 7.62 -15.81 -12.64
CA GLU A 405 8.88 -15.29 -12.09
C GLU A 405 10.01 -15.27 -13.12
N PHE A 406 10.01 -16.22 -14.07
CA PHE A 406 11.02 -16.23 -15.13
C PHE A 406 10.91 -15.04 -16.11
N PHE A 407 9.82 -14.28 -16.09
CA PHE A 407 9.77 -12.95 -16.71
C PHE A 407 10.89 -12.00 -16.20
N LYS A 408 11.35 -12.22 -14.97
CA LYS A 408 12.36 -11.37 -14.30
C LYS A 408 13.80 -11.77 -14.61
N VAL A 409 14.02 -12.66 -15.59
CA VAL A 409 15.38 -12.94 -16.05
C VAL A 409 16.10 -11.64 -16.42
N PRO A 410 17.39 -11.54 -16.09
CA PRO A 410 18.17 -10.35 -16.38
C PRO A 410 18.10 -9.94 -17.85
N ASP A 411 18.15 -8.66 -18.11
CA ASP A 411 18.31 -8.11 -19.45
C ASP A 411 19.67 -8.48 -20.01
N THR A 412 19.70 -8.94 -21.25
CA THR A 412 20.91 -9.43 -21.92
C THR A 412 21.39 -8.53 -23.06
N ASP A 413 20.69 -7.42 -23.35
CA ASP A 413 21.00 -6.53 -24.48
C ASP A 413 22.41 -5.95 -24.41
N ALA A 414 22.87 -5.58 -23.22
CA ALA A 414 24.22 -5.04 -23.04
C ALA A 414 25.29 -6.07 -23.44
N LEU A 415 25.11 -7.35 -23.06
CA LEU A 415 26.05 -8.41 -23.45
C LEU A 415 25.96 -8.70 -24.95
N ARG A 416 24.74 -8.76 -25.50
CA ARG A 416 24.55 -8.98 -26.96
C ARG A 416 25.22 -7.88 -27.75
N MET A 417 25.03 -6.60 -27.44
CA MET A 417 25.68 -5.48 -28.13
C MET A 417 27.21 -5.50 -27.96
N ALA A 418 27.72 -5.89 -26.81
CA ALA A 418 29.16 -6.01 -26.57
C ALA A 418 29.78 -7.11 -27.43
N LEU A 419 29.11 -8.27 -27.57
CA LEU A 419 29.53 -9.40 -28.45
C LEU A 419 29.52 -8.98 -29.90
N GLU A 420 28.51 -8.29 -30.39
CA GLU A 420 28.43 -7.72 -31.73
C GLU A 420 29.55 -6.70 -31.99
N GLY A 421 29.87 -5.87 -31.01
CA GLY A 421 30.92 -4.86 -31.08
C GLY A 421 32.34 -5.40 -30.98
N GLN A 422 32.51 -6.67 -30.57
CA GLN A 422 33.78 -7.43 -30.52
C GLN A 422 34.90 -6.78 -29.70
N LYS A 423 34.57 -5.89 -28.74
CA LYS A 423 35.55 -5.27 -27.84
C LYS A 423 35.63 -6.08 -26.56
N GLN A 424 36.77 -6.73 -26.31
CA GLN A 424 36.92 -7.63 -25.15
C GLN A 424 36.59 -6.96 -23.84
N LYS A 425 36.99 -5.71 -23.62
CA LYS A 425 36.67 -4.96 -22.38
C LYS A 425 35.15 -4.82 -22.17
N ASP A 426 34.40 -4.45 -23.21
CA ASP A 426 32.96 -4.25 -23.12
C ASP A 426 32.25 -5.59 -22.84
N ILE A 427 32.78 -6.69 -23.45
CA ILE A 427 32.30 -8.05 -23.19
C ILE A 427 32.54 -8.45 -21.71
N ASP A 428 33.76 -8.24 -21.20
CA ASP A 428 34.10 -8.60 -19.81
C ASP A 428 33.23 -7.82 -18.78
N GLU A 429 33.00 -6.53 -19.03
CA GLU A 429 32.13 -5.70 -18.19
C GLU A 429 30.67 -6.20 -18.24
N ALA A 430 30.14 -6.53 -19.42
CA ALA A 430 28.78 -7.01 -19.60
C ALA A 430 28.58 -8.43 -18.99
N VAL A 431 29.58 -9.31 -19.14
CA VAL A 431 29.63 -10.64 -18.49
C VAL A 431 29.57 -10.50 -16.97
N ALA A 432 30.40 -9.62 -16.40
CA ALA A 432 30.40 -9.39 -14.95
C ALA A 432 29.07 -8.83 -14.46
N ALA A 433 28.48 -7.89 -15.20
CA ALA A 433 27.17 -7.32 -14.88
C ALA A 433 26.04 -8.37 -14.94
N LEU A 434 26.01 -9.20 -15.97
CA LEU A 434 25.02 -10.28 -16.14
C LEU A 434 25.15 -11.34 -15.05
N LYS A 435 26.37 -11.68 -14.66
CA LYS A 435 26.65 -12.61 -13.54
C LYS A 435 26.06 -12.08 -12.22
N GLU A 436 26.27 -10.81 -11.91
CA GLU A 436 25.72 -10.20 -10.69
C GLU A 436 24.17 -10.07 -10.76
N ALA A 437 23.61 -9.79 -11.92
CA ALA A 437 22.17 -9.79 -12.12
C ALA A 437 21.57 -11.20 -11.97
N GLY A 438 22.27 -12.22 -12.48
CA GLY A 438 21.91 -13.63 -12.31
C GLY A 438 21.83 -14.08 -10.84
N LYS A 439 22.80 -13.66 -10.00
CA LYS A 439 22.76 -13.93 -8.55
C LYS A 439 21.53 -13.33 -7.87
N LYS A 440 21.05 -12.18 -8.34
CA LYS A 440 19.82 -11.55 -7.83
C LYS A 440 18.57 -12.28 -8.29
N PHE A 441 18.56 -12.78 -9.52
CA PHE A 441 17.48 -13.58 -10.06
C PHE A 441 17.36 -14.93 -9.32
N PHE A 442 18.47 -15.67 -9.17
CA PHE A 442 18.52 -16.94 -8.44
C PHE A 442 18.64 -16.75 -6.92
N ASN A 443 17.89 -15.77 -6.35
CA ASN A 443 17.89 -15.56 -4.92
C ASN A 443 17.25 -16.75 -4.17
N LYS A 444 17.41 -16.77 -2.84
CA LYS A 444 16.93 -17.88 -1.98
C LYS A 444 15.42 -18.15 -2.07
N ASP A 445 14.64 -17.15 -2.48
CA ASP A 445 13.18 -17.20 -2.56
C ASP A 445 12.65 -17.52 -3.97
N TYR A 446 13.54 -17.89 -4.91
CA TYR A 446 13.18 -18.39 -6.23
C TYR A 446 13.19 -19.91 -6.28
N ASN A 447 12.11 -20.50 -6.78
CA ASN A 447 12.00 -21.95 -7.00
C ASN A 447 11.52 -22.21 -8.44
N PRO A 448 12.40 -22.70 -9.33
CA PRO A 448 12.08 -22.90 -10.74
C PRO A 448 10.95 -23.93 -10.97
N GLU A 449 10.82 -24.95 -10.12
CA GLU A 449 9.77 -25.96 -10.26
C GLU A 449 8.39 -25.39 -9.94
N VAL A 450 8.31 -24.52 -8.94
CA VAL A 450 7.06 -23.81 -8.60
C VAL A 450 6.71 -22.81 -9.69
N ASP A 451 7.68 -22.01 -10.14
CA ASP A 451 7.47 -21.03 -11.20
C ASP A 451 7.03 -21.70 -12.51
N ARG A 452 7.64 -22.84 -12.87
CA ARG A 452 7.24 -23.65 -14.04
C ARG A 452 5.78 -24.05 -13.99
N LYS A 453 5.29 -24.54 -12.83
CA LYS A 453 3.89 -24.94 -12.66
C LYS A 453 2.92 -23.76 -12.73
N VAL A 454 3.26 -22.66 -12.08
CA VAL A 454 2.47 -21.41 -12.13
C VAL A 454 2.42 -20.90 -13.55
N SER A 455 3.56 -20.85 -14.25
CA SER A 455 3.69 -20.30 -15.60
C SER A 455 2.88 -21.08 -16.62
N LYS A 456 2.85 -22.42 -16.55
CA LYS A 456 1.97 -23.24 -17.40
C LYS A 456 0.51 -22.81 -17.30
N GLN A 457 0.00 -22.66 -16.07
CA GLN A 457 -1.39 -22.28 -15.86
C GLN A 457 -1.69 -20.86 -16.34
N LEU A 458 -0.79 -19.89 -16.05
CA LEU A 458 -1.06 -18.49 -16.35
C LEU A 458 -0.85 -18.12 -17.81
N ILE A 459 0.13 -18.70 -18.51
CA ILE A 459 0.32 -18.49 -19.94
C ILE A 459 -0.84 -19.10 -20.74
N ALA A 460 -1.29 -20.31 -20.36
CA ALA A 460 -2.48 -20.90 -20.95
C ALA A 460 -3.76 -20.08 -20.66
N LEU A 461 -3.88 -19.50 -19.47
CA LEU A 461 -5.01 -18.63 -19.12
C LEU A 461 -5.00 -17.34 -19.96
N TYR A 462 -3.85 -16.68 -20.07
CA TYR A 462 -3.71 -15.50 -20.94
C TYR A 462 -4.13 -15.82 -22.39
N ALA A 463 -3.70 -16.95 -22.92
CA ALA A 463 -4.09 -17.39 -24.28
C ALA A 463 -5.61 -17.60 -24.43
N ARG A 464 -6.32 -17.96 -23.35
CA ARG A 464 -7.80 -18.06 -23.39
C ARG A 464 -8.49 -16.71 -23.27
N LEU A 465 -7.91 -15.76 -22.53
CA LEU A 465 -8.50 -14.44 -22.30
C LEU A 465 -8.32 -13.49 -23.48
N ILE A 466 -7.22 -13.63 -24.23
CA ILE A 466 -6.87 -12.72 -25.33
C ILE A 466 -7.03 -13.40 -26.69
N PRO A 467 -7.76 -12.78 -27.63
CA PRO A 467 -7.89 -13.26 -29.01
C PRO A 467 -6.54 -13.55 -29.65
N ALA A 468 -6.48 -14.55 -30.52
CA ALA A 468 -5.22 -15.04 -31.07
C ALA A 468 -4.42 -13.97 -31.85
N ASP A 469 -5.12 -13.12 -32.58
CA ASP A 469 -4.57 -12.01 -33.38
C ASP A 469 -4.09 -10.80 -32.55
N GLN A 470 -4.46 -10.75 -31.25
CA GLN A 470 -4.05 -9.69 -30.33
C GLN A 470 -2.95 -10.13 -29.34
N ARG A 471 -2.59 -11.43 -29.32
CA ARG A 471 -1.57 -11.94 -28.39
C ARG A 471 -0.20 -11.35 -28.69
N ILE A 472 0.64 -11.24 -27.64
CA ILE A 472 2.03 -10.77 -27.77
C ILE A 472 2.86 -11.72 -28.63
N ASP A 473 3.96 -11.22 -29.20
CA ASP A 473 4.76 -11.89 -30.25
C ASP A 473 5.24 -13.30 -29.91
N ILE A 474 5.53 -13.60 -28.65
CA ILE A 474 6.00 -14.93 -28.25
C ILE A 474 4.98 -16.03 -28.61
N PHE A 475 3.70 -15.70 -28.72
CA PHE A 475 2.67 -16.66 -29.12
C PHE A 475 2.80 -17.10 -30.57
N GLN A 476 3.45 -16.33 -31.45
CA GLN A 476 3.80 -16.77 -32.81
C GLN A 476 4.85 -17.90 -32.77
N THR A 477 5.82 -17.80 -31.85
CA THR A 477 6.79 -18.86 -31.58
C THR A 477 6.11 -20.11 -31.01
N ILE A 478 5.19 -19.91 -30.04
CA ILE A 478 4.42 -21.01 -29.43
C ILE A 478 3.60 -21.75 -30.51
N GLU A 479 2.95 -21.01 -31.39
CA GLU A 479 2.17 -21.61 -32.49
C GLU A 479 3.05 -22.35 -33.47
N LYS A 480 4.14 -21.73 -33.95
CA LYS A 480 5.01 -22.28 -34.99
C LYS A 480 5.85 -23.47 -34.51
N ASP A 481 6.51 -23.30 -33.35
CA ASP A 481 7.55 -24.24 -32.91
C ASP A 481 7.02 -25.28 -31.92
N PHE A 482 5.87 -25.00 -31.26
CA PHE A 482 5.24 -25.86 -30.26
C PHE A 482 3.79 -26.22 -30.60
N GLN A 483 3.30 -25.92 -31.81
CA GLN A 483 1.95 -26.27 -32.28
C GLN A 483 0.83 -25.71 -31.35
N GLY A 484 1.03 -24.53 -30.82
CA GLY A 484 0.11 -23.88 -29.88
C GLY A 484 0.16 -24.45 -28.45
N ASN A 485 1.04 -25.40 -28.15
CA ASN A 485 1.16 -26.03 -26.85
C ASN A 485 1.98 -25.15 -25.88
N THR A 486 1.30 -24.37 -25.08
CA THR A 486 1.91 -23.48 -24.07
C THR A 486 2.69 -24.25 -23.00
N ASP A 487 2.27 -25.44 -22.63
CA ASP A 487 2.96 -26.26 -21.62
C ASP A 487 4.31 -26.75 -22.14
N ALA A 488 4.34 -27.19 -23.41
CA ALA A 488 5.59 -27.61 -24.08
C ALA A 488 6.58 -26.43 -24.21
N PHE A 489 6.07 -25.22 -24.52
CA PHE A 489 6.89 -24.01 -24.55
C PHE A 489 7.50 -23.70 -23.18
N VAL A 490 6.69 -23.73 -22.10
CA VAL A 490 7.20 -23.51 -20.74
C VAL A 490 8.22 -24.57 -20.37
N ASP A 491 7.98 -25.84 -20.67
CA ASP A 491 8.94 -26.92 -20.44
C ASP A 491 10.27 -26.68 -21.18
N ALA A 492 10.23 -26.22 -22.42
CA ALA A 492 11.44 -25.87 -23.17
C ALA A 492 12.19 -24.68 -22.51
N CYS A 493 11.49 -23.63 -22.05
CA CYS A 493 12.10 -22.54 -21.30
C CYS A 493 12.93 -23.03 -20.10
N PHE A 494 12.33 -23.86 -19.25
CA PHE A 494 13.00 -24.37 -18.04
C PHE A 494 14.03 -25.49 -18.28
N ASN A 495 14.01 -26.14 -19.46
CA ASN A 495 14.98 -27.19 -19.80
C ASN A 495 16.16 -26.68 -20.61
N GLN A 496 16.02 -25.62 -21.42
CA GLN A 496 16.98 -25.22 -22.44
C GLN A 496 17.62 -23.85 -22.24
N SER A 497 16.94 -22.92 -21.50
CA SER A 497 17.44 -21.56 -21.29
C SER A 497 18.78 -21.53 -20.55
N ILE A 498 19.59 -20.53 -20.83
CA ILE A 498 20.79 -20.20 -20.03
C ILE A 498 20.41 -19.84 -18.59
N PHE A 499 19.18 -19.38 -18.35
CA PHE A 499 18.63 -19.06 -17.02
C PHE A 499 17.88 -20.22 -16.37
N ARG A 500 18.04 -21.48 -16.84
CA ARG A 500 17.41 -22.66 -16.20
C ARG A 500 18.02 -22.99 -14.84
N SER A 501 19.31 -22.65 -14.63
CA SER A 501 19.99 -22.78 -13.32
C SER A 501 21.20 -21.82 -13.22
N PRO A 502 21.71 -21.56 -12.02
CA PRO A 502 22.94 -20.79 -11.81
C PRO A 502 24.13 -21.36 -12.57
N GLU A 503 24.27 -22.70 -12.57
CA GLU A 503 25.36 -23.42 -13.24
C GLU A 503 25.27 -23.28 -14.76
N ALA A 504 24.07 -23.29 -15.32
CA ALA A 504 23.86 -23.10 -16.76
C ALA A 504 24.24 -21.67 -17.19
N LEU A 505 23.92 -20.67 -16.37
CA LEU A 505 24.34 -19.28 -16.60
C LEU A 505 25.88 -19.15 -16.50
N ASP A 506 26.48 -19.71 -15.44
CA ASP A 506 27.95 -19.67 -15.27
C ASP A 506 28.67 -20.39 -16.42
N GLU A 507 28.13 -21.48 -16.96
CA GLU A 507 28.70 -22.17 -18.11
C GLU A 507 28.61 -21.32 -19.37
N PHE A 508 27.44 -20.74 -19.66
CA PHE A 508 27.27 -19.82 -20.78
C PHE A 508 28.24 -18.64 -20.74
N LEU A 509 28.45 -18.06 -19.55
CA LEU A 509 29.31 -16.88 -19.36
C LEU A 509 30.82 -17.18 -19.56
N LYS A 510 31.25 -18.44 -19.62
CA LYS A 510 32.63 -18.80 -19.97
C LYS A 510 32.93 -18.54 -21.43
N GLN A 511 31.95 -18.73 -22.30
CA GLN A 511 32.05 -18.53 -23.75
C GLN A 511 30.73 -18.00 -24.28
N PRO A 512 30.39 -16.71 -24.02
CA PRO A 512 29.10 -16.16 -24.37
C PRO A 512 28.95 -16.04 -25.89
N ASP A 513 27.77 -16.36 -26.40
CA ASP A 513 27.41 -16.35 -27.81
C ASP A 513 26.14 -15.49 -28.02
N ALA A 514 26.21 -14.56 -29.00
CA ALA A 514 25.12 -13.62 -29.27
C ALA A 514 23.88 -14.33 -29.84
N GLN A 515 24.08 -15.34 -30.69
CA GLN A 515 22.97 -16.08 -31.32
C GLN A 515 22.25 -16.96 -30.29
N GLN A 516 23.00 -17.54 -29.33
CA GLN A 516 22.40 -18.26 -28.21
C GLN A 516 21.52 -17.36 -27.35
N LEU A 517 21.95 -16.12 -27.07
CA LEU A 517 21.13 -15.13 -26.36
C LEU A 517 19.85 -14.79 -27.11
N GLU A 518 19.97 -14.55 -28.43
CA GLU A 518 18.83 -14.18 -29.26
C GLU A 518 17.80 -15.31 -29.38
N ASN A 519 18.23 -16.57 -29.33
CA ASN A 519 17.37 -17.73 -29.41
C ASN A 519 16.88 -18.25 -28.06
N ASP A 520 17.38 -17.74 -26.96
CA ASP A 520 16.97 -18.19 -25.63
C ASP A 520 15.48 -17.89 -25.35
N LEU A 521 14.73 -18.94 -25.01
CA LEU A 521 13.28 -18.84 -24.88
C LEU A 521 12.83 -17.98 -23.67
N MET A 522 13.56 -17.99 -22.54
CA MET A 522 13.22 -17.12 -21.40
C MET A 522 13.53 -15.65 -21.72
N VAL A 523 14.65 -15.38 -22.39
CA VAL A 523 15.03 -14.03 -22.83
C VAL A 523 13.98 -13.49 -23.81
N ARG A 524 13.62 -14.27 -24.82
CA ARG A 524 12.60 -13.92 -25.82
C ARG A 524 11.22 -13.71 -25.20
N TYR A 525 10.82 -14.56 -24.24
CA TYR A 525 9.58 -14.39 -23.50
C TYR A 525 9.57 -13.06 -22.73
N ALA A 526 10.60 -12.80 -21.95
CA ALA A 526 10.69 -11.58 -21.17
C ALA A 526 10.69 -10.31 -22.04
N ALA A 527 11.39 -10.34 -23.17
CA ALA A 527 11.38 -9.24 -24.14
C ALA A 527 9.99 -9.05 -24.76
N SER A 528 9.35 -10.14 -25.23
CA SER A 528 8.00 -10.08 -25.82
C SER A 528 6.94 -9.54 -24.84
N VAL A 529 7.01 -9.95 -23.58
CA VAL A 529 6.09 -9.45 -22.54
C VAL A 529 6.32 -7.95 -22.29
N ARG A 530 7.58 -7.49 -22.15
CA ARG A 530 7.90 -6.06 -22.01
C ARG A 530 7.41 -5.24 -23.19
N ASN A 531 7.71 -5.71 -24.42
CA ASN A 531 7.33 -5.04 -25.67
C ASN A 531 5.80 -4.99 -25.83
N GLY A 532 5.10 -6.08 -25.53
CA GLY A 532 3.64 -6.14 -25.57
C GLY A 532 3.00 -5.18 -24.58
N TYR A 533 3.51 -5.11 -23.35
CA TYR A 533 3.04 -4.14 -22.35
C TYR A 533 3.29 -2.70 -22.80
N GLN A 534 4.49 -2.41 -23.33
CA GLN A 534 4.85 -1.09 -23.83
C GLN A 534 3.97 -0.69 -25.03
N ALA A 535 3.74 -1.62 -25.97
CA ALA A 535 2.88 -1.37 -27.13
C ALA A 535 1.45 -0.99 -26.73
N THR A 536 0.87 -1.63 -25.68
CA THR A 536 -0.44 -1.23 -25.17
C THR A 536 -0.40 0.16 -24.52
N SER A 537 0.70 0.52 -23.87
CA SER A 537 0.88 1.86 -23.28
C SER A 537 1.02 2.93 -24.36
N ASP A 538 1.82 2.65 -25.40
CA ASP A 538 2.05 3.58 -26.51
C ASP A 538 0.76 3.81 -27.31
N ALA A 539 -0.02 2.75 -27.56
CA ALA A 539 -1.31 2.84 -28.23
C ALA A 539 -2.32 3.74 -27.50
N MET A 540 -2.22 3.83 -26.17
CA MET A 540 -3.11 4.67 -25.33
C MET A 540 -2.49 6.04 -24.96
N GLN A 541 -1.31 6.41 -25.50
CA GLN A 541 -0.59 7.60 -25.01
C GLN A 541 -1.34 8.91 -25.32
N GLU A 542 -1.91 9.05 -26.50
CA GLU A 542 -2.64 10.23 -26.92
C GLU A 542 -3.94 10.36 -26.10
N GLU A 543 -4.69 9.27 -25.97
CA GLU A 543 -5.88 9.18 -25.15
C GLU A 543 -5.57 9.47 -23.68
N THR A 544 -4.44 8.98 -23.15
CA THR A 544 -4.01 9.25 -21.78
C THR A 544 -3.76 10.74 -21.55
N ASN A 545 -3.14 11.43 -22.48
CA ASN A 545 -2.92 12.88 -22.37
C ASN A 545 -4.24 13.66 -22.42
N ALA A 546 -5.12 13.33 -23.34
CA ALA A 546 -6.46 13.94 -23.44
C ALA A 546 -7.30 13.65 -22.19
N TYR A 547 -7.28 12.41 -21.70
CA TYR A 547 -7.93 12.01 -20.46
C TYR A 547 -7.44 12.83 -19.27
N ASN A 548 -6.12 12.94 -19.07
CA ASN A 548 -5.55 13.69 -17.95
C ASN A 548 -5.97 15.17 -17.98
N ALA A 549 -6.01 15.79 -19.16
CA ALA A 549 -6.45 17.16 -19.32
C ALA A 549 -7.94 17.33 -18.98
N ALA A 550 -8.78 16.43 -19.48
CA ALA A 550 -10.22 16.41 -19.19
C ALA A 550 -10.47 16.15 -17.69
N HIS A 551 -9.78 15.16 -17.09
CA HIS A 551 -9.90 14.83 -15.67
C HIS A 551 -9.47 15.99 -14.76
N LYS A 552 -8.42 16.73 -15.12
CA LYS A 552 -8.04 17.96 -14.41
C LYS A 552 -9.17 18.97 -14.37
N THR A 553 -9.82 19.22 -15.51
CA THR A 553 -10.96 20.15 -15.62
C THR A 553 -12.18 19.64 -14.86
N TRP A 554 -12.44 18.32 -14.91
CA TRP A 554 -13.49 17.67 -14.14
C TRP A 554 -13.31 17.87 -12.63
N VAL A 555 -12.10 17.56 -12.12
CA VAL A 555 -11.78 17.75 -10.71
C VAL A 555 -11.85 19.22 -10.29
N GLU A 556 -11.40 20.15 -11.13
CA GLU A 556 -11.56 21.60 -10.88
C GLU A 556 -13.04 21.96 -10.68
N GLY A 557 -13.93 21.44 -11.54
CA GLY A 557 -15.36 21.64 -11.40
C GLY A 557 -15.93 21.13 -10.08
N VAL A 558 -15.54 19.91 -9.68
CA VAL A 558 -15.94 19.33 -8.38
C VAL A 558 -15.49 20.22 -7.23
N LEU A 559 -14.24 20.72 -7.27
CA LEU A 559 -13.72 21.61 -6.22
C LEU A 559 -14.50 22.94 -6.16
N GLN A 560 -14.80 23.53 -7.30
CA GLN A 560 -15.57 24.78 -7.36
C GLN A 560 -17.01 24.59 -6.86
N MET A 561 -17.67 23.52 -7.26
CA MET A 561 -19.03 23.18 -6.80
C MET A 561 -19.05 22.95 -5.28
N LYS A 562 -18.14 22.13 -4.76
CA LYS A 562 -18.06 21.88 -3.30
C LYS A 562 -17.80 23.17 -2.52
N LYS A 563 -16.88 24.01 -3.00
CA LYS A 563 -16.59 25.31 -2.37
C LYS A 563 -17.82 26.23 -2.38
N ALA A 564 -18.54 26.30 -3.49
CA ALA A 564 -19.77 27.11 -3.60
C ALA A 564 -20.86 26.63 -2.64
N ASN A 565 -20.90 25.32 -2.36
CA ASN A 565 -21.85 24.70 -1.43
C ASN A 565 -21.35 24.68 0.04
N GLY A 566 -20.19 25.27 0.35
CA GLY A 566 -19.60 25.25 1.68
C GLY A 566 -19.16 23.85 2.16
N GLN A 567 -18.94 22.93 1.21
CA GLN A 567 -18.53 21.56 1.50
C GLN A 567 -17.01 21.47 1.60
N PRO A 568 -16.48 20.62 2.48
CA PRO A 568 -15.04 20.41 2.61
C PRO A 568 -14.46 19.72 1.37
N ILE A 569 -13.20 20.01 1.09
CA ILE A 569 -12.46 19.43 -0.05
C ILE A 569 -11.21 18.73 0.43
N TYR A 570 -10.94 17.56 -0.10
CA TYR A 570 -9.74 16.76 0.17
C TYR A 570 -9.25 16.14 -1.14
N PRO A 571 -7.92 15.96 -1.31
CA PRO A 571 -7.38 15.32 -2.51
C PRO A 571 -7.41 13.80 -2.41
N ASP A 572 -7.38 13.11 -3.54
CA ASP A 572 -7.09 11.69 -3.56
C ASP A 572 -5.73 11.38 -2.91
N ALA A 573 -5.64 10.20 -2.32
CA ALA A 573 -4.40 9.69 -1.75
C ALA A 573 -3.35 9.45 -2.85
N ASN A 574 -2.08 9.72 -2.53
CA ASN A 574 -0.95 9.59 -3.47
C ASN A 574 0.37 9.25 -2.76
N SER A 575 0.31 8.46 -1.69
CA SER A 575 1.45 8.04 -0.86
C SER A 575 2.14 9.21 -0.16
N THR A 576 1.39 10.24 0.21
CA THR A 576 1.88 11.36 1.03
C THR A 576 1.21 11.36 2.40
N LEU A 577 1.85 12.03 3.36
CA LEU A 577 1.35 12.09 4.72
C LEU A 577 -0.02 12.79 4.81
N ARG A 578 -0.99 12.11 5.40
CA ARG A 578 -2.38 12.57 5.57
C ARG A 578 -2.87 12.32 6.98
N LEU A 579 -3.98 12.96 7.29
CA LEU A 579 -4.73 12.72 8.52
C LEU A 579 -6.18 12.37 8.17
N THR A 580 -6.73 11.41 8.89
CA THR A 580 -8.15 11.06 8.88
C THR A 580 -8.64 10.95 10.31
N TYR A 581 -9.90 11.24 10.56
CA TYR A 581 -10.47 11.23 11.91
C TYR A 581 -11.90 10.68 11.94
N GLY A 582 -12.34 10.27 13.11
CA GLY A 582 -13.66 9.69 13.30
C GLY A 582 -13.86 9.27 14.76
N LYS A 583 -14.74 8.32 14.98
CA LYS A 583 -15.02 7.76 16.30
C LYS A 583 -14.84 6.26 16.34
N ILE A 584 -14.54 5.74 17.51
CA ILE A 584 -14.64 4.31 17.79
C ILE A 584 -16.12 3.92 17.69
N GLY A 585 -16.45 2.86 16.96
CA GLY A 585 -17.86 2.51 16.83
C GLY A 585 -18.15 1.14 16.23
N SER A 586 -19.18 0.53 16.80
CA SER A 586 -19.88 -0.65 16.28
C SER A 586 -20.57 -0.31 14.95
N TYR A 587 -21.02 -1.31 14.21
CA TYR A 587 -21.81 -1.11 13.00
C TYR A 587 -22.67 -2.32 12.66
N GLU A 588 -23.70 -2.08 11.85
CA GLU A 588 -24.64 -3.10 11.37
C GLU A 588 -24.34 -3.43 9.89
N PRO A 589 -23.64 -4.53 9.58
CA PRO A 589 -23.29 -4.88 8.20
C PRO A 589 -24.48 -5.37 7.38
N ALA A 590 -25.53 -5.88 8.05
CA ALA A 590 -26.76 -6.38 7.46
C ALA A 590 -27.88 -6.40 8.49
N ASP A 591 -29.13 -6.56 8.02
CA ASP A 591 -30.30 -6.72 8.88
C ASP A 591 -30.11 -7.88 9.89
N GLY A 592 -30.39 -7.58 11.17
CA GLY A 592 -30.27 -8.54 12.27
C GLY A 592 -28.83 -8.90 12.67
N LYS A 593 -27.82 -8.16 12.20
CA LYS A 593 -26.40 -8.40 12.47
C LYS A 593 -25.72 -7.14 12.96
N GLU A 594 -25.15 -7.20 14.15
CA GLU A 594 -24.33 -6.13 14.73
C GLU A 594 -22.90 -6.61 14.95
N TYR A 595 -21.94 -5.80 14.60
CA TYR A 595 -20.53 -6.00 14.91
C TYR A 595 -20.07 -4.99 15.95
N LEU A 596 -19.61 -5.51 17.11
CA LEU A 596 -19.02 -4.67 18.17
C LEU A 596 -17.72 -4.04 17.70
N TYR A 597 -17.43 -2.87 18.25
CA TYR A 597 -16.21 -2.12 17.92
C TYR A 597 -14.91 -2.76 18.45
N TYR A 598 -14.95 -3.83 19.24
CA TYR A 598 -13.75 -4.47 19.80
C TYR A 598 -13.84 -6.00 19.76
N THR A 599 -12.68 -6.62 19.83
CA THR A 599 -12.51 -8.06 19.97
C THR A 599 -11.60 -8.37 21.16
N THR A 600 -11.65 -9.60 21.65
CA THR A 600 -10.85 -10.02 22.81
C THR A 600 -10.12 -11.32 22.53
N LEU A 601 -9.14 -11.66 23.39
CA LEU A 601 -8.39 -12.90 23.31
C LEU A 601 -9.27 -14.16 23.43
N LYS A 602 -10.48 -14.03 24.00
CA LYS A 602 -11.47 -15.09 23.98
C LYS A 602 -11.83 -15.51 22.55
N GLY A 603 -12.01 -14.54 21.65
CA GLY A 603 -12.30 -14.84 20.24
C GLY A 603 -11.15 -15.50 19.49
N VAL A 604 -9.89 -15.28 19.90
CA VAL A 604 -8.75 -16.05 19.39
C VAL A 604 -8.89 -17.51 19.78
N MET A 605 -9.24 -17.79 21.06
CA MET A 605 -9.43 -19.16 21.54
C MET A 605 -10.66 -19.85 20.93
N GLU A 606 -11.72 -19.09 20.66
CA GLU A 606 -12.94 -19.61 20.00
C GLU A 606 -12.73 -19.99 18.52
N LYS A 607 -11.77 -19.33 17.87
CA LYS A 607 -11.40 -19.61 16.47
C LYS A 607 -10.30 -20.67 16.34
N GLU A 608 -9.71 -21.16 17.44
CA GLU A 608 -8.62 -22.12 17.37
C GLU A 608 -9.02 -23.37 16.60
N ASP A 609 -8.22 -23.70 15.58
CA ASP A 609 -8.25 -24.97 14.88
C ASP A 609 -6.83 -25.48 14.65
N PRO A 610 -6.37 -26.47 15.44
CA PRO A 610 -5.00 -26.99 15.33
C PRO A 610 -4.71 -27.69 13.99
N ASN A 611 -5.75 -28.04 13.20
CA ASN A 611 -5.61 -28.64 11.88
C ASN A 611 -5.57 -27.61 10.75
N ASN A 612 -5.88 -26.35 11.05
CA ASN A 612 -5.83 -25.25 10.09
C ASN A 612 -4.69 -24.28 10.46
N PRO A 613 -3.61 -24.18 9.65
CA PRO A 613 -2.47 -23.33 9.96
C PRO A 613 -2.82 -21.85 10.12
N GLU A 614 -3.94 -21.38 9.60
CA GLU A 614 -4.41 -20.01 9.77
C GLU A 614 -4.93 -19.70 11.18
N PHE A 615 -5.36 -20.74 11.92
CA PHE A 615 -6.03 -20.61 13.22
C PHE A 615 -5.32 -21.35 14.35
N VAL A 616 -4.05 -21.66 14.19
CA VAL A 616 -3.22 -22.24 15.28
C VAL A 616 -2.96 -21.19 16.35
N VAL A 617 -3.22 -21.53 17.61
CA VAL A 617 -2.91 -20.67 18.77
C VAL A 617 -1.66 -21.20 19.49
N PRO A 618 -0.61 -20.38 19.72
CA PRO A 618 0.59 -20.80 20.44
C PRO A 618 0.28 -21.27 21.86
N ALA A 619 0.89 -22.39 22.29
CA ALA A 619 0.67 -22.97 23.61
C ALA A 619 0.88 -21.97 24.77
N LYS A 620 1.92 -21.12 24.67
CA LYS A 620 2.20 -20.07 25.67
C LYS A 620 1.07 -19.03 25.73
N LEU A 621 0.45 -18.68 24.60
CA LEU A 621 -0.67 -17.73 24.58
C LEU A 621 -1.92 -18.34 25.25
N LYS A 622 -2.17 -19.64 25.05
CA LYS A 622 -3.23 -20.40 25.75
C LYS A 622 -3.00 -20.41 27.26
N GLU A 623 -1.78 -20.73 27.67
CA GLU A 623 -1.38 -20.74 29.11
C GLU A 623 -1.63 -19.36 29.77
N LEU A 624 -1.21 -18.27 29.12
CA LEU A 624 -1.44 -16.91 29.62
C LEU A 624 -2.94 -16.58 29.71
N TYR A 625 -3.73 -17.04 28.74
CA TYR A 625 -5.18 -16.87 28.73
C TYR A 625 -5.85 -17.64 29.89
N GLU A 626 -5.53 -18.92 30.08
CA GLU A 626 -6.08 -19.77 31.12
C GLU A 626 -5.77 -19.24 32.53
N LYS A 627 -4.51 -18.77 32.73
CA LYS A 627 -4.06 -18.18 33.99
C LYS A 627 -4.57 -16.75 34.20
N LYS A 628 -5.16 -16.13 33.17
CA LYS A 628 -5.51 -14.69 33.16
C LYS A 628 -4.33 -13.79 33.51
N ASP A 629 -3.11 -14.20 33.13
CA ASP A 629 -1.89 -13.41 33.39
C ASP A 629 -1.74 -12.31 32.32
N PHE A 630 -2.64 -11.34 32.36
CA PHE A 630 -2.69 -10.23 31.43
C PHE A 630 -1.95 -8.99 31.94
N GLY A 631 -1.48 -8.98 33.17
CA GLY A 631 -0.80 -7.84 33.79
C GLY A 631 -1.66 -6.56 33.71
N PRO A 632 -1.07 -5.40 33.46
CA PRO A 632 -1.79 -4.12 33.39
C PRO A 632 -2.54 -3.89 32.06
N TYR A 633 -2.60 -4.88 31.17
CA TYR A 633 -3.11 -4.73 29.82
C TYR A 633 -4.59 -5.13 29.69
N ALA A 634 -5.15 -5.77 30.70
CA ALA A 634 -6.57 -6.17 30.71
C ALA A 634 -7.51 -4.97 30.69
N MET A 635 -8.70 -5.19 30.15
CA MET A 635 -9.84 -4.30 30.31
C MET A 635 -10.30 -4.28 31.78
N PRO A 636 -11.08 -3.25 32.21
CA PRO A 636 -11.59 -3.19 33.59
C PRO A 636 -12.41 -4.40 34.04
N ASP A 637 -13.02 -5.12 33.09
CA ASP A 637 -13.79 -6.35 33.32
C ASP A 637 -12.92 -7.63 33.34
N GLY A 638 -11.62 -7.49 33.23
CA GLY A 638 -10.65 -8.59 33.27
C GLY A 638 -10.45 -9.32 31.94
N ARG A 639 -11.09 -8.91 30.85
CA ARG A 639 -10.84 -9.46 29.50
C ARG A 639 -9.60 -8.84 28.88
N MET A 640 -8.93 -9.59 28.02
CA MET A 640 -7.80 -9.11 27.23
C MET A 640 -8.28 -8.60 25.87
N PRO A 641 -8.18 -7.28 25.54
CA PRO A 641 -8.57 -6.78 24.23
C PRO A 641 -7.56 -7.22 23.17
N VAL A 642 -7.98 -7.33 21.89
CA VAL A 642 -7.10 -7.68 20.77
C VAL A 642 -7.15 -6.60 19.69
N CYS A 643 -8.33 -6.33 19.13
CA CYS A 643 -8.52 -5.32 18.10
C CYS A 643 -9.70 -4.40 18.43
N PHE A 644 -9.71 -3.22 17.80
CA PHE A 644 -10.87 -2.34 17.80
C PHE A 644 -11.10 -1.72 16.41
N ALA A 645 -12.31 -1.23 16.18
CA ALA A 645 -12.77 -0.66 14.92
C ALA A 645 -13.02 0.85 15.06
N THR A 646 -12.54 1.63 14.07
CA THR A 646 -12.76 3.07 14.01
C THR A 646 -13.45 3.47 12.72
N ALA A 647 -14.28 4.50 12.78
CA ALA A 647 -14.92 5.09 11.61
C ALA A 647 -13.99 6.13 10.94
N THR A 648 -12.75 5.74 10.62
CA THR A 648 -11.77 6.57 9.94
C THR A 648 -11.61 6.16 8.48
N ASP A 649 -11.35 7.13 7.60
CA ASP A 649 -11.22 6.90 6.16
C ASP A 649 -9.79 6.48 5.81
N ASN A 650 -9.53 5.17 5.78
CA ASN A 650 -8.22 4.59 5.52
C ASN A 650 -8.18 3.83 4.17
N THR A 651 -7.00 3.77 3.56
CA THR A 651 -6.72 2.90 2.41
C THR A 651 -5.34 2.24 2.55
N GLY A 652 -5.00 1.34 1.62
CA GLY A 652 -3.66 0.71 1.57
C GLY A 652 -2.55 1.75 1.66
N GLY A 653 -1.52 1.47 2.47
CA GLY A 653 -0.47 2.42 2.85
C GLY A 653 -0.65 3.01 4.25
N ASN A 654 -1.88 3.06 4.77
CA ASN A 654 -2.13 3.37 6.19
C ASN A 654 -1.78 2.20 7.12
N SER A 655 -1.46 1.04 6.61
CA SER A 655 -0.95 -0.07 7.40
C SER A 655 0.24 0.37 8.25
N GLY A 656 0.18 0.14 9.59
CA GLY A 656 1.18 0.60 10.54
C GLY A 656 1.01 2.07 10.96
N SER A 657 -0.14 2.70 10.67
CA SER A 657 -0.40 4.07 11.12
C SER A 657 -0.77 4.12 12.59
N PRO A 658 -0.23 5.10 13.35
CA PRO A 658 -0.67 5.37 14.71
C PRO A 658 -2.14 5.77 14.73
N VAL A 659 -2.88 5.16 15.66
CA VAL A 659 -4.24 5.57 16.01
C VAL A 659 -4.15 6.34 17.31
N PHE A 660 -4.53 7.60 17.28
CA PHE A 660 -4.45 8.52 18.39
C PHE A 660 -5.82 8.69 19.08
N ASN A 661 -5.80 8.88 20.39
CA ASN A 661 -6.95 9.38 21.11
C ASN A 661 -7.07 10.91 21.02
N ALA A 662 -8.07 11.48 21.67
CA ALA A 662 -8.31 12.94 21.74
C ALA A 662 -7.11 13.77 22.23
N LYS A 663 -6.18 13.15 22.98
CA LYS A 663 -4.99 13.80 23.56
C LYS A 663 -3.72 13.60 22.74
N GLY A 664 -3.82 12.96 21.57
CA GLY A 664 -2.66 12.65 20.75
C GLY A 664 -1.76 11.54 21.30
N GLU A 665 -2.32 10.66 22.13
CA GLU A 665 -1.66 9.50 22.70
C GLU A 665 -2.00 8.24 21.87
N LEU A 666 -1.05 7.32 21.74
CA LEU A 666 -1.20 6.09 20.96
C LEU A 666 -2.13 5.10 21.68
N ILE A 667 -3.21 4.70 21.03
CA ILE A 667 -4.17 3.70 21.52
C ILE A 667 -4.20 2.44 20.69
N GLY A 668 -3.59 2.44 19.50
CA GLY A 668 -3.52 1.28 18.62
C GLY A 668 -2.79 1.57 17.33
N THR A 669 -2.61 0.54 16.52
CA THR A 669 -1.98 0.58 15.20
C THR A 669 -2.97 0.11 14.14
N GLY A 670 -3.26 0.96 13.15
CA GLY A 670 -4.14 0.62 12.05
C GLY A 670 -3.50 -0.44 11.14
N PHE A 671 -4.28 -1.46 10.75
CA PHE A 671 -3.71 -2.52 9.91
C PHE A 671 -4.58 -2.94 8.74
N ASP A 672 -5.90 -2.76 8.81
CA ASP A 672 -6.83 -3.23 7.78
C ASP A 672 -8.09 -2.37 7.73
N ARG A 673 -8.98 -2.72 6.83
CA ARG A 673 -10.34 -2.18 6.66
C ARG A 673 -11.31 -3.36 6.58
N ASN A 674 -12.54 -3.19 7.03
CA ASN A 674 -13.56 -4.22 6.93
C ASN A 674 -14.03 -4.43 5.48
N TYR A 675 -14.61 -5.60 5.21
CA TYR A 675 -15.04 -6.01 3.87
C TYR A 675 -16.12 -5.09 3.28
N GLU A 676 -17.05 -4.67 4.11
CA GLU A 676 -18.14 -3.75 3.74
C GLU A 676 -17.62 -2.37 3.32
N GLY A 677 -16.40 -2.02 3.75
CA GLY A 677 -15.73 -0.77 3.43
C GLY A 677 -14.82 -0.83 2.20
N LEU A 678 -14.72 -1.94 1.46
CA LEU A 678 -13.79 -2.09 0.34
C LEU A 678 -14.05 -1.13 -0.83
N THR A 679 -15.28 -0.63 -0.97
CA THR A 679 -15.62 0.43 -1.94
C THR A 679 -15.00 1.78 -1.58
N GLY A 680 -14.50 1.94 -0.37
CA GLY A 680 -14.01 3.22 0.16
C GLY A 680 -12.88 3.86 -0.63
N ASP A 681 -12.20 3.15 -1.53
CA ASP A 681 -11.23 3.76 -2.44
C ASP A 681 -11.91 4.58 -3.56
N ILE A 682 -13.18 4.30 -3.86
CA ILE A 682 -13.97 4.97 -4.90
C ILE A 682 -15.10 5.79 -4.26
N ALA A 683 -15.80 5.22 -3.28
CA ALA A 683 -16.92 5.84 -2.61
C ALA A 683 -16.96 5.42 -1.13
N TYR A 684 -16.70 6.35 -0.24
CA TYR A 684 -16.74 6.13 1.21
C TYR A 684 -18.17 5.90 1.70
N ASN A 685 -18.33 4.98 2.64
CA ASN A 685 -19.62 4.73 3.31
C ASN A 685 -19.43 4.84 4.83
N PRO A 686 -19.87 5.93 5.46
CA PRO A 686 -19.65 6.19 6.89
C PRO A 686 -20.39 5.23 7.82
N GLN A 687 -21.51 4.62 7.36
CA GLN A 687 -22.24 3.64 8.15
C GLN A 687 -21.53 2.31 8.23
N LEU A 688 -20.90 1.87 7.14
CA LEU A 688 -20.36 0.52 7.01
C LEU A 688 -18.84 0.45 7.11
N GLN A 689 -18.11 1.48 6.61
CA GLN A 689 -16.65 1.41 6.57
C GLN A 689 -16.05 1.59 7.97
N ARG A 690 -15.18 0.64 8.34
CA ARG A 690 -14.38 0.70 9.58
C ARG A 690 -12.93 0.34 9.28
N ALA A 691 -12.01 1.08 9.89
CA ALA A 691 -10.62 0.69 9.98
C ALA A 691 -10.43 -0.28 11.15
N ALA A 692 -9.74 -1.38 10.91
CA ALA A 692 -9.36 -2.33 11.94
C ALA A 692 -8.00 -1.98 12.52
N CYS A 693 -7.90 -1.93 13.84
CA CYS A 693 -6.72 -1.51 14.58
C CYS A 693 -6.35 -2.53 15.64
N VAL A 694 -5.06 -2.84 15.78
CA VAL A 694 -4.56 -3.62 16.92
C VAL A 694 -4.61 -2.75 18.17
N ASP A 695 -5.21 -3.24 19.24
CA ASP A 695 -5.21 -2.52 20.53
C ASP A 695 -3.78 -2.49 21.08
N ILE A 696 -3.30 -1.31 21.45
CA ILE A 696 -1.93 -1.15 21.93
C ILE A 696 -1.64 -1.98 23.18
N ARG A 697 -2.67 -2.28 23.99
CA ARG A 697 -2.55 -3.15 25.16
C ARG A 697 -2.21 -4.58 24.75
N TYR A 698 -2.78 -5.07 23.64
CA TYR A 698 -2.43 -6.38 23.09
C TYR A 698 -0.99 -6.42 22.58
N THR A 699 -0.58 -5.39 21.86
CA THR A 699 0.81 -5.23 21.42
C THR A 699 1.78 -5.31 22.60
N LEU A 700 1.57 -4.52 23.65
CA LEU A 700 2.45 -4.54 24.82
C LEU A 700 2.36 -5.83 25.63
N PHE A 701 1.18 -6.44 25.74
CA PHE A 701 1.00 -7.76 26.34
C PHE A 701 1.84 -8.84 25.65
N ILE A 702 1.82 -8.87 24.32
CA ILE A 702 2.65 -9.81 23.54
C ILE A 702 4.14 -9.55 23.76
N ILE A 703 4.59 -8.30 23.75
CA ILE A 703 5.98 -7.93 24.00
C ILE A 703 6.43 -8.36 25.41
N ASP A 704 5.63 -8.02 26.42
CA ASP A 704 5.98 -8.21 27.85
C ASP A 704 5.80 -9.66 28.29
N LYS A 705 4.59 -10.20 28.17
CA LYS A 705 4.22 -11.50 28.74
C LYS A 705 4.50 -12.66 27.82
N PHE A 706 4.18 -12.54 26.55
CA PHE A 706 4.40 -13.60 25.59
C PHE A 706 5.88 -13.70 25.17
N ALA A 707 6.50 -12.61 24.75
CA ALA A 707 7.88 -12.59 24.30
C ALA A 707 8.91 -12.54 25.45
N GLY A 708 8.54 -11.97 26.62
CA GLY A 708 9.46 -11.71 27.72
C GLY A 708 10.43 -10.54 27.44
N ALA A 709 10.12 -9.70 26.45
CA ALA A 709 10.95 -8.58 26.01
C ALA A 709 10.63 -7.27 26.76
N SER A 710 10.36 -7.35 28.06
CA SER A 710 9.97 -6.19 28.92
C SER A 710 10.98 -5.05 28.92
N HIS A 711 12.26 -5.33 28.55
CA HIS A 711 13.29 -4.31 28.45
C HIS A 711 12.94 -3.23 27.42
N LEU A 712 12.19 -3.56 26.34
CA LEU A 712 11.75 -2.61 25.32
C LEU A 712 10.77 -1.59 25.89
N LEU A 713 9.93 -1.99 26.85
CA LEU A 713 8.93 -1.08 27.48
C LEU A 713 9.61 0.02 28.29
N LYS A 714 10.85 -0.18 28.75
CA LYS A 714 11.59 0.83 29.53
C LYS A 714 11.99 2.04 28.71
N GLU A 715 12.02 1.91 27.39
CA GLU A 715 12.33 3.01 26.44
C GLU A 715 11.08 3.81 26.06
N MET A 716 9.88 3.31 26.38
CA MET A 716 8.59 3.88 25.97
C MET A 716 8.03 4.80 27.07
N THR A 717 7.28 5.82 26.66
CA THR A 717 6.48 6.62 27.57
C THR A 717 5.09 6.02 27.68
N ILE A 718 4.77 5.40 28.82
CA ILE A 718 3.51 4.66 29.01
C ILE A 718 2.65 5.38 30.05
N ILE A 719 1.43 5.77 29.64
CA ILE A 719 0.38 6.40 30.44
C ILE A 719 -0.58 5.29 30.90
N ARG A 720 -0.73 5.18 32.23
CA ARG A 720 -1.55 4.18 32.90
C ARG A 720 -2.82 4.76 33.51
#